data_ca94459d0fb6214eb6a81775d2bdc7ce
#
_entry.id   ca94459d0fb6214eb6a81775d2bdc7ce
#
_cell.length_a   1.000
_cell.length_b   1.000
_cell.length_c   1.000
_cell.angle_alpha   90.00
_cell.angle_beta   90.00
_cell.angle_gamma   90.00
#
_symmetry.space_group_name_H-M   'P 1'
#
loop_
_entity.id
_entity.type
_entity.pdbx_description
1 polymer ?
#
loop_
_entity_poly.entity_id
_entity_poly.type
_entity_poly.pdbx_seq_one_letter_code
_entity_poly.pdbx_strand_id
1 'polypeptide(L)'
;MLVKLLTKVFGSRNDRTLRRMRKAVELINQMEPDMEKLSDDELKAKTNEFRARLEKGEVLENLLPEAFAVVRESSKRVFGMRHFDVQLLGGMVLNDRCIAEMRTGEGKTLTATLPAYLNALSGRGVHVVTVNDYLAQRDAENNRPLFEFLGLSIGINLPGMPAPAKREAYAADITYGTNNEYGFDYLRDNMAFSPEERVQRKLHYALVDEVDSILIDEARTPLIISGPAEDSSEMYIRVNKLIPQLIRQEKEDSDSFQGEGHFSVDEKARQVHLTERGLILIEEMLMEAGIMDEGESLYSPTNIMLMHHVTAALRAHVLFTRDVDYIVKGGEVIIVDEHTGRTMQGRRWSDGLHQAVEAKEGVEIQNENQTLASITFQNYFRLYEKLAGMTGTADTEAFEFSSIYKLDTIVVPTNRPMIRKDMPDLVYMTELEKIGAIIEDIRERTVNGQPVLVGTISIEKSEVVSRELTKAGIEHKVLNAKFHAMEADIVAQAGQSSAVTIATNMAGRGTDIVLGGSWQAEIEQLEDPTEEQIAEIKAAWKIRHDAVLAAGGLHIIGTERHESRRIDNQLRGRSGRQGDAGSSRFYLSMEDALMRIFASDRVSSMMRKLGMKEGEAIEHPWVTKAIANAQRKVESRNFDIRKQLLEYDDVANDQRRAIYSQRNELLDVSDVSETITSIREDVFKTTIDGYIQPESLEEEWDIEGLTERLKNDFDLDMPIAEWLDKEPQLHEETLRERILEKAKEEYQRKEEVVGVEMMRNFEKGVMLQTLDSLWKEHLAAMDYLRQGIHLRGYAQKDPKQEYKRESFNMFATMLESLKHEVISVLSKVQVRMPEEVEALELQRREEAERLAKQQQLSHYEENALVTEDPNAPATAERKVGRNDPCPCGSGKKYKQCHGRLQS
;
A
#
# COMPACT_ATOMS: atom_id res chain seq x y z
N MET A 1 38.63 17.46 -0.18
CA MET A 1 39.93 16.75 -0.28
C MET A 1 40.27 15.99 1.00
N LEU A 2 40.18 16.59 2.16
CA LEU A 2 40.50 15.98 3.47
C LEU A 2 39.64 14.73 3.75
N VAL A 3 38.34 14.80 3.50
CA VAL A 3 37.40 13.65 3.70
C VAL A 3 37.76 12.45 2.78
N LYS A 4 38.17 12.68 1.53
CA LYS A 4 38.64 11.63 0.62
C LYS A 4 39.96 11.02 1.06
N LEU A 5 40.82 11.78 1.74
CA LEU A 5 42.10 11.28 2.28
C LEU A 5 41.85 10.45 3.54
N LEU A 6 40.96 10.90 4.43
CA LEU A 6 40.56 10.16 5.63
C LEU A 6 39.85 8.85 5.28
N THR A 7 38.96 8.85 4.27
CA THR A 7 38.32 7.62 3.78
C THR A 7 39.33 6.63 3.16
N LYS A 8 40.40 7.10 2.54
CA LYS A 8 41.45 6.20 2.04
C LYS A 8 42.29 5.56 3.16
N VAL A 9 42.46 6.24 4.30
CA VAL A 9 43.25 5.72 5.42
C VAL A 9 42.44 4.88 6.38
N PHE A 10 41.22 5.31 6.74
CA PHE A 10 40.37 4.65 7.74
C PHE A 10 39.27 3.77 7.14
N GLY A 11 39.08 3.76 5.83
CA GLY A 11 37.99 3.09 5.14
C GLY A 11 36.65 3.86 5.30
N SER A 12 35.68 3.55 4.43
CA SER A 12 34.31 4.03 4.53
C SER A 12 33.59 3.42 5.77
N ARG A 13 32.41 3.94 6.14
CA ARG A 13 31.55 3.29 7.15
C ARG A 13 31.23 1.86 6.75
N ASN A 14 30.93 1.64 5.47
CA ASN A 14 30.69 0.32 4.87
C ASN A 14 31.87 -0.63 5.09
N ASP A 15 33.12 -0.21 4.78
CA ASP A 15 34.32 -1.03 4.94
C ASP A 15 34.57 -1.42 6.40
N ARG A 16 34.31 -0.52 7.36
CA ARG A 16 34.45 -0.80 8.78
C ARG A 16 33.44 -1.82 9.28
N THR A 17 32.19 -1.70 8.85
CA THR A 17 31.11 -2.64 9.18
C THR A 17 31.44 -4.03 8.62
N LEU A 18 31.82 -4.11 7.35
CA LEU A 18 32.20 -5.37 6.73
C LEU A 18 33.45 -6.02 7.37
N ARG A 19 34.44 -5.20 7.79
CA ARG A 19 35.61 -5.75 8.52
C ARG A 19 35.23 -6.36 9.86
N ARG A 20 34.29 -5.77 10.58
CA ARG A 20 33.78 -6.34 11.84
C ARG A 20 33.08 -7.67 11.57
N MET A 21 32.20 -7.74 10.54
CA MET A 21 31.46 -8.94 10.20
C MET A 21 32.35 -10.06 9.67
N ARG A 22 33.44 -9.75 8.95
CA ARG A 22 34.40 -10.77 8.48
C ARG A 22 35.02 -11.61 9.60
N LYS A 23 35.20 -11.04 10.80
CA LYS A 23 35.67 -11.83 11.95
C LYS A 23 34.67 -12.92 12.35
N ALA A 24 33.37 -12.63 12.25
CA ALA A 24 32.36 -13.65 12.51
C ALA A 24 32.30 -14.69 11.37
N VAL A 25 32.52 -14.28 10.10
CA VAL A 25 32.69 -15.25 8.99
C VAL A 25 33.85 -16.19 9.22
N GLU A 26 35.01 -15.68 9.67
CA GLU A 26 36.18 -16.52 10.01
C GLU A 26 35.85 -17.54 11.11
N LEU A 27 35.06 -17.12 12.13
CA LEU A 27 34.61 -18.03 13.19
C LEU A 27 33.64 -19.11 12.64
N ILE A 28 32.69 -18.73 11.77
CA ILE A 28 31.79 -19.68 11.11
C ILE A 28 32.58 -20.70 10.28
N ASN A 29 33.60 -20.23 9.52
CA ASN A 29 34.45 -21.10 8.73
C ASN A 29 35.25 -22.08 9.62
N GLN A 30 35.66 -21.68 10.83
CA GLN A 30 36.33 -22.54 11.79
C GLN A 30 35.40 -23.61 12.38
N MET A 31 34.10 -23.31 12.54
CA MET A 31 33.07 -24.23 13.03
C MET A 31 32.62 -25.26 11.98
N GLU A 32 32.80 -24.97 10.69
CA GLU A 32 32.29 -25.79 9.58
C GLU A 32 32.72 -27.25 9.66
N PRO A 33 34.04 -27.62 9.93
CA PRO A 33 34.47 -29.00 10.05
C PRO A 33 33.80 -29.76 11.21
N ASP A 34 33.36 -29.07 12.24
CA ASP A 34 32.65 -29.69 13.36
C ASP A 34 31.17 -29.91 13.02
N MET A 35 30.54 -29.01 12.27
CA MET A 35 29.18 -29.23 11.77
C MET A 35 29.12 -30.38 10.75
N GLU A 36 30.13 -30.52 9.88
CA GLU A 36 30.22 -31.66 8.92
C GLU A 36 30.25 -33.03 9.58
N LYS A 37 30.76 -33.14 10.80
CA LYS A 37 30.84 -34.41 11.57
C LYS A 37 29.52 -34.84 12.18
N LEU A 38 28.57 -33.87 12.36
CA LEU A 38 27.28 -34.16 12.96
C LEU A 38 26.42 -35.00 12.03
N SER A 39 25.69 -35.97 12.57
CA SER A 39 24.62 -36.65 11.87
C SER A 39 23.45 -35.67 11.59
N ASP A 40 22.54 -36.04 10.68
CA ASP A 40 21.36 -35.25 10.37
C ASP A 40 20.48 -35.00 11.60
N ASP A 41 20.35 -36.01 12.46
CA ASP A 41 19.55 -35.89 13.70
C ASP A 41 20.22 -34.97 14.73
N GLU A 42 21.54 -35.01 14.84
CA GLU A 42 22.28 -34.09 15.71
C GLU A 42 22.23 -32.66 15.19
N LEU A 43 22.27 -32.46 13.87
CA LEU A 43 22.17 -31.15 13.24
C LEU A 43 20.76 -30.54 13.44
N LYS A 44 19.70 -31.37 13.30
CA LYS A 44 18.30 -30.99 13.60
C LYS A 44 18.12 -30.62 15.08
N ALA A 45 18.74 -31.37 15.98
CA ALA A 45 18.67 -31.15 17.43
C ALA A 45 19.25 -29.78 17.86
N LYS A 46 20.14 -29.17 17.06
CA LYS A 46 20.71 -27.84 17.33
C LYS A 46 19.65 -26.77 17.46
N THR A 47 18.56 -26.83 16.72
CA THR A 47 17.44 -25.86 16.83
C THR A 47 16.84 -25.88 18.24
N ASN A 48 16.60 -27.05 18.80
CA ASN A 48 16.07 -27.17 20.17
C ASN A 48 17.11 -26.75 21.22
N GLU A 49 18.39 -27.04 20.99
CA GLU A 49 19.47 -26.54 21.84
C GLU A 49 19.50 -25.01 21.88
N PHE A 50 19.41 -24.34 20.73
CA PHE A 50 19.40 -22.88 20.64
C PHE A 50 18.18 -22.28 21.32
N ARG A 51 17.00 -22.85 21.13
CA ARG A 51 15.77 -22.42 21.83
C ARG A 51 15.93 -22.52 23.35
N ALA A 52 16.47 -23.63 23.84
CA ALA A 52 16.70 -23.82 25.27
C ALA A 52 17.76 -22.83 25.84
N ARG A 53 18.76 -22.42 25.04
CA ARG A 53 19.73 -21.39 25.43
C ARG A 53 19.09 -20.00 25.52
N LEU A 54 18.22 -19.67 24.58
CA LEU A 54 17.43 -18.41 24.60
C LEU A 54 16.50 -18.35 25.81
N GLU A 55 15.81 -19.45 26.14
CA GLU A 55 14.95 -19.55 27.33
C GLU A 55 15.74 -19.34 28.64
N LYS A 56 17.02 -19.73 28.67
CA LYS A 56 17.94 -19.47 29.79
C LYS A 56 18.50 -18.06 29.82
N GLY A 57 18.09 -17.18 28.88
CA GLY A 57 18.47 -15.77 28.86
C GLY A 57 19.69 -15.45 27.99
N GLU A 58 20.18 -16.37 27.16
CA GLU A 58 21.24 -16.06 26.21
C GLU A 58 20.72 -15.08 25.12
N VAL A 59 21.57 -14.17 24.68
CA VAL A 59 21.20 -13.16 23.66
C VAL A 59 21.32 -13.78 22.27
N LEU A 60 20.33 -13.48 21.40
CA LEU A 60 20.25 -14.04 20.05
C LEU A 60 21.52 -13.81 19.21
N GLU A 61 22.16 -12.64 19.39
CA GLU A 61 23.38 -12.27 18.69
C GLU A 61 24.57 -13.18 19.00
N ASN A 62 24.61 -13.79 20.19
CA ASN A 62 25.67 -14.74 20.56
C ASN A 62 25.55 -16.08 19.82
N LEU A 63 24.31 -16.46 19.46
CA LEU A 63 24.04 -17.69 18.71
C LEU A 63 24.38 -17.56 17.22
N LEU A 64 24.50 -16.34 16.70
CA LEU A 64 24.62 -16.06 15.26
C LEU A 64 25.72 -16.91 14.57
N PRO A 65 26.98 -16.99 15.05
CA PRO A 65 27.99 -17.76 14.33
C PRO A 65 27.65 -19.24 14.24
N GLU A 66 27.17 -19.83 15.34
CA GLU A 66 26.84 -21.26 15.41
C GLU A 66 25.57 -21.55 14.59
N ALA A 67 24.54 -20.72 14.69
CA ALA A 67 23.31 -20.84 13.91
C ALA A 67 23.56 -20.73 12.39
N PHE A 68 24.42 -19.79 11.97
CA PHE A 68 24.77 -19.66 10.56
C PHE A 68 25.60 -20.84 10.05
N ALA A 69 26.47 -21.42 10.89
CA ALA A 69 27.20 -22.66 10.56
C ALA A 69 26.25 -23.84 10.36
N VAL A 70 25.25 -24.00 11.23
CA VAL A 70 24.19 -25.01 11.13
C VAL A 70 23.38 -24.85 9.84
N VAL A 71 22.89 -23.64 9.52
CA VAL A 71 22.14 -23.38 8.27
C VAL A 71 23.00 -23.65 7.04
N ARG A 72 24.28 -23.27 7.06
CA ARG A 72 25.22 -23.48 5.95
C ARG A 72 25.43 -24.97 5.65
N GLU A 73 25.63 -25.77 6.67
CA GLU A 73 25.81 -27.22 6.52
C GLU A 73 24.50 -27.89 6.10
N SER A 74 23.38 -27.51 6.70
CA SER A 74 22.05 -28.01 6.33
C SER A 74 21.70 -27.68 4.86
N SER A 75 21.97 -26.46 4.39
CA SER A 75 21.80 -26.08 2.99
C SER A 75 22.67 -26.89 2.03
N LYS A 76 23.90 -27.20 2.44
CA LYS A 76 24.79 -28.07 1.66
C LYS A 76 24.24 -29.49 1.54
N ARG A 77 23.63 -30.04 2.60
CA ARG A 77 23.04 -31.39 2.59
C ARG A 77 21.74 -31.44 1.81
N VAL A 78 20.85 -30.49 2.05
CA VAL A 78 19.48 -30.48 1.48
C VAL A 78 19.48 -30.05 0.01
N PHE A 79 20.21 -28.98 -0.32
CA PHE A 79 20.19 -28.37 -1.65
C PHE A 79 21.47 -28.64 -2.47
N GLY A 80 22.53 -29.18 -1.88
CA GLY A 80 23.86 -29.21 -2.50
C GLY A 80 24.49 -27.81 -2.60
N MET A 81 23.95 -26.81 -1.95
CA MET A 81 24.38 -25.42 -2.03
C MET A 81 24.99 -24.95 -0.71
N ARG A 82 26.30 -24.71 -0.72
CA ARG A 82 27.03 -24.13 0.41
C ARG A 82 26.99 -22.60 0.29
N HIS A 83 26.54 -21.87 1.34
CA HIS A 83 26.58 -20.42 1.38
C HIS A 83 28.01 -19.89 1.19
N PHE A 84 28.19 -18.92 0.31
CA PHE A 84 29.45 -18.19 0.15
C PHE A 84 29.68 -17.25 1.33
N ASP A 85 30.93 -16.87 1.58
CA ASP A 85 31.28 -15.93 2.64
C ASP A 85 30.60 -14.57 2.49
N VAL A 86 30.39 -14.11 1.25
CA VAL A 86 29.63 -12.87 0.96
C VAL A 86 28.15 -12.99 1.32
N GLN A 87 27.57 -14.20 1.20
CA GLN A 87 26.20 -14.47 1.62
C GLN A 87 26.06 -14.49 3.15
N LEU A 88 27.07 -15.01 3.88
CA LEU A 88 27.12 -14.88 5.33
C LEU A 88 27.18 -13.42 5.77
N LEU A 89 27.99 -12.59 5.08
CA LEU A 89 28.02 -11.13 5.30
C LEU A 89 26.63 -10.50 5.07
N GLY A 90 25.96 -10.85 3.98
CA GLY A 90 24.61 -10.39 3.67
C GLY A 90 23.59 -10.77 4.77
N GLY A 91 23.62 -12.02 5.23
CA GLY A 91 22.78 -12.50 6.34
C GLY A 91 23.02 -11.73 7.65
N MET A 92 24.29 -11.39 7.97
CA MET A 92 24.62 -10.58 9.15
C MET A 92 24.11 -9.15 9.02
N VAL A 93 24.23 -8.53 7.82
CA VAL A 93 23.71 -7.19 7.54
C VAL A 93 22.19 -7.15 7.77
N LEU A 94 21.46 -8.16 7.27
CA LEU A 94 20.02 -8.30 7.48
C LEU A 94 19.67 -8.49 8.97
N ASN A 95 20.46 -9.27 9.68
CA ASN A 95 20.26 -9.43 11.12
C ASN A 95 20.53 -8.15 11.90
N ASP A 96 21.45 -7.29 11.46
CA ASP A 96 21.78 -5.99 12.09
C ASP A 96 20.79 -4.87 11.77
N ARG A 97 19.57 -5.17 11.28
CA ARG A 97 18.52 -4.19 10.91
C ARG A 97 18.99 -3.21 9.83
N CYS A 98 19.68 -3.73 8.83
CA CYS A 98 20.20 -2.95 7.71
C CYS A 98 19.67 -3.48 6.38
N ILE A 99 19.88 -2.70 5.33
CA ILE A 99 19.64 -3.14 3.96
C ILE A 99 20.92 -3.76 3.43
N ALA A 100 20.85 -5.02 3.01
CA ALA A 100 21.93 -5.70 2.29
C ALA A 100 21.78 -5.40 0.78
N GLU A 101 22.63 -4.53 0.26
CA GLU A 101 22.74 -4.38 -1.19
C GLU A 101 23.62 -5.51 -1.71
N MET A 102 22.99 -6.53 -2.27
CA MET A 102 23.61 -7.65 -2.95
C MET A 102 23.20 -7.65 -4.42
N ARG A 103 24.17 -7.61 -5.32
CA ARG A 103 23.86 -7.57 -6.75
C ARG A 103 22.97 -8.74 -7.17
N THR A 104 22.18 -8.50 -8.21
CA THR A 104 21.31 -9.53 -8.77
C THR A 104 22.16 -10.75 -9.20
N GLY A 105 21.69 -11.95 -8.89
CA GLY A 105 22.44 -13.20 -9.14
C GLY A 105 23.42 -13.61 -8.04
N GLU A 106 23.57 -12.85 -6.94
CA GLU A 106 24.41 -13.23 -5.78
C GLU A 106 23.71 -14.18 -4.77
N GLY A 107 22.51 -14.68 -5.09
CA GLY A 107 21.78 -15.64 -4.26
C GLY A 107 21.13 -15.01 -3.02
N LYS A 108 20.42 -13.87 -3.19
CA LYS A 108 19.69 -13.20 -2.11
C LYS A 108 18.70 -14.12 -1.39
N THR A 109 17.93 -14.92 -2.14
CA THR A 109 16.94 -15.86 -1.58
C THR A 109 17.59 -16.87 -0.62
N LEU A 110 18.76 -17.39 -0.99
CA LEU A 110 19.53 -18.30 -0.12
C LEU A 110 20.11 -17.55 1.09
N THR A 111 20.60 -16.32 0.89
CA THR A 111 21.12 -15.47 1.97
C THR A 111 20.04 -15.19 3.03
N ALA A 112 18.79 -15.00 2.61
CA ALA A 112 17.65 -14.72 3.50
C ALA A 112 17.39 -15.86 4.50
N THR A 113 17.73 -17.09 4.17
CA THR A 113 17.53 -18.26 5.07
C THR A 113 18.31 -18.13 6.38
N LEU A 114 19.47 -17.49 6.36
CA LEU A 114 20.34 -17.30 7.51
C LEU A 114 19.69 -16.45 8.63
N PRO A 115 19.32 -15.19 8.39
CA PRO A 115 18.66 -14.36 9.39
C PRO A 115 17.24 -14.81 9.68
N ALA A 116 16.53 -15.42 8.71
CA ALA A 116 15.19 -15.97 8.94
C ALA A 116 15.24 -17.09 9.98
N TYR A 117 16.14 -18.06 9.83
CA TYR A 117 16.36 -19.13 10.82
C TYR A 117 16.69 -18.56 12.19
N LEU A 118 17.72 -17.70 12.28
CA LEU A 118 18.17 -17.15 13.55
C LEU A 118 17.04 -16.44 14.32
N ASN A 119 16.25 -15.58 13.63
CA ASN A 119 15.18 -14.83 14.28
C ASN A 119 13.95 -15.70 14.59
N ALA A 120 13.72 -16.77 13.81
CA ALA A 120 12.65 -17.75 14.06
C ALA A 120 12.87 -18.56 15.36
N LEU A 121 14.12 -18.71 15.81
CA LEU A 121 14.44 -19.38 17.08
C LEU A 121 13.74 -18.72 18.29
N SER A 122 13.44 -17.42 18.19
CA SER A 122 12.73 -16.69 19.25
C SER A 122 11.27 -17.13 19.44
N GLY A 123 10.69 -17.89 18.50
CA GLY A 123 9.26 -18.27 18.49
C GLY A 123 8.28 -17.12 18.22
N ARG A 124 8.77 -15.90 17.95
CA ARG A 124 7.96 -14.68 17.80
C ARG A 124 7.47 -14.44 16.38
N GLY A 125 7.91 -15.26 15.42
CA GLY A 125 7.55 -15.23 14.01
C GLY A 125 8.43 -14.30 13.17
N VAL A 126 8.70 -14.75 11.96
CA VAL A 126 9.45 -14.02 10.93
C VAL A 126 8.57 -13.87 9.70
N HIS A 127 8.42 -12.65 9.21
CA HIS A 127 7.72 -12.36 7.96
C HIS A 127 8.73 -12.09 6.85
N VAL A 128 8.71 -12.92 5.81
CA VAL A 128 9.45 -12.69 4.57
C VAL A 128 8.51 -12.05 3.57
N VAL A 129 8.81 -10.81 3.22
CA VAL A 129 7.93 -9.96 2.40
C VAL A 129 8.44 -9.94 0.96
N THR A 130 7.56 -10.28 0.01
CA THR A 130 7.86 -10.29 -1.43
C THR A 130 6.95 -9.31 -2.18
N VAL A 131 7.29 -9.02 -3.44
CA VAL A 131 6.56 -8.07 -4.28
C VAL A 131 5.31 -8.67 -4.94
N ASN A 132 5.17 -9.98 -5.02
CA ASN A 132 4.01 -10.66 -5.60
C ASN A 132 3.80 -12.07 -5.05
N ASP A 133 2.62 -12.62 -5.28
CA ASP A 133 2.18 -13.91 -4.78
C ASP A 133 2.99 -15.08 -5.33
N TYR A 134 3.36 -15.01 -6.61
CA TYR A 134 4.18 -16.03 -7.26
C TYR A 134 5.54 -16.19 -6.55
N LEU A 135 6.21 -15.07 -6.25
CA LEU A 135 7.49 -15.11 -5.53
C LEU A 135 7.32 -15.58 -4.09
N ALA A 136 6.24 -15.16 -3.42
CA ALA A 136 5.95 -15.62 -2.07
C ALA A 136 5.79 -17.14 -2.01
N GLN A 137 5.01 -17.71 -2.92
CA GLN A 137 4.81 -19.15 -3.01
C GLN A 137 6.07 -19.89 -3.44
N ARG A 138 6.72 -19.46 -4.53
CA ARG A 138 7.94 -20.10 -5.06
C ARG A 138 9.06 -20.14 -4.02
N ASP A 139 9.35 -19.01 -3.37
CA ASP A 139 10.46 -18.90 -2.44
C ASP A 139 10.18 -19.66 -1.12
N ALA A 140 8.92 -19.69 -0.68
CA ALA A 140 8.48 -20.53 0.43
C ALA A 140 8.69 -22.03 0.11
N GLU A 141 8.18 -22.49 -1.03
CA GLU A 141 8.30 -23.88 -1.48
C GLU A 141 9.76 -24.30 -1.67
N ASN A 142 10.58 -23.45 -2.29
CA ASN A 142 12.00 -23.72 -2.49
C ASN A 142 12.78 -23.81 -1.18
N ASN A 143 12.45 -23.01 -0.18
CA ASN A 143 13.15 -23.00 1.11
C ASN A 143 12.54 -23.96 2.14
N ARG A 144 11.32 -24.47 1.90
CA ARG A 144 10.62 -25.41 2.79
C ARG A 144 11.47 -26.61 3.19
N PRO A 145 12.14 -27.34 2.27
CA PRO A 145 12.93 -28.50 2.66
C PRO A 145 14.04 -28.20 3.65
N LEU A 146 14.69 -27.02 3.55
CA LEU A 146 15.75 -26.61 4.47
C LEU A 146 15.19 -26.28 5.86
N PHE A 147 14.10 -25.53 5.95
CA PHE A 147 13.53 -25.12 7.23
C PHE A 147 12.87 -26.30 7.95
N GLU A 148 12.17 -27.18 7.22
CA GLU A 148 11.60 -28.41 7.78
C GLU A 148 12.71 -29.37 8.26
N PHE A 149 13.82 -29.47 7.51
CA PHE A 149 15.00 -30.23 7.98
C PHE A 149 15.50 -29.68 9.31
N LEU A 150 15.48 -28.35 9.50
CA LEU A 150 15.89 -27.69 10.74
C LEU A 150 14.78 -27.64 11.81
N GLY A 151 13.62 -28.27 11.57
CA GLY A 151 12.50 -28.34 12.51
C GLY A 151 11.72 -27.05 12.68
N LEU A 152 11.70 -26.18 11.64
CA LEU A 152 10.88 -24.96 11.59
C LEU A 152 9.69 -25.13 10.65
N SER A 153 8.57 -24.52 11.01
CA SER A 153 7.35 -24.47 10.20
C SER A 153 7.33 -23.27 9.26
N ILE A 154 6.76 -23.47 8.05
CA ILE A 154 6.57 -22.41 7.05
C ILE A 154 5.09 -22.24 6.75
N GLY A 155 4.63 -20.98 6.81
CA GLY A 155 3.33 -20.55 6.33
C GLY A 155 3.46 -19.70 5.06
N ILE A 156 2.41 -19.72 4.23
CA ILE A 156 2.28 -18.89 3.03
C ILE A 156 0.98 -18.10 3.15
N ASN A 157 1.08 -16.77 3.06
CA ASN A 157 -0.07 -15.87 3.11
C ASN A 157 -0.35 -15.29 1.73
N LEU A 158 -1.47 -15.70 1.12
CA LEU A 158 -1.89 -15.31 -0.22
C LEU A 158 -3.26 -14.60 -0.18
N PRO A 159 -3.58 -13.78 -1.19
CA PRO A 159 -4.89 -13.16 -1.33
C PRO A 159 -6.02 -14.21 -1.39
N GLY A 160 -7.17 -13.85 -0.82
CA GLY A 160 -8.37 -14.69 -0.87
C GLY A 160 -8.37 -15.92 0.06
N MET A 161 -7.33 -16.12 0.86
CA MET A 161 -7.32 -17.18 1.87
C MET A 161 -8.34 -16.89 2.98
N PRO A 162 -9.08 -17.92 3.48
CA PRO A 162 -9.98 -17.77 4.61
C PRO A 162 -9.21 -17.51 5.91
N ALA A 163 -9.82 -16.79 6.85
CA ALA A 163 -9.17 -16.37 8.12
C ALA A 163 -8.54 -17.54 8.92
N PRO A 164 -9.14 -18.74 9.05
CA PRO A 164 -8.49 -19.86 9.74
C PRO A 164 -7.17 -20.29 9.08
N ALA A 165 -7.12 -20.37 7.75
CA ALA A 165 -5.90 -20.73 7.01
C ALA A 165 -4.82 -19.64 7.13
N LYS A 166 -5.21 -18.36 7.10
CA LYS A 166 -4.29 -17.25 7.37
C LYS A 166 -3.72 -17.31 8.78
N ARG A 167 -4.55 -17.60 9.77
CA ARG A 167 -4.12 -17.74 11.16
C ARG A 167 -3.09 -18.85 11.33
N GLU A 168 -3.31 -20.00 10.68
CA GLU A 168 -2.35 -21.10 10.64
C GLU A 168 -1.03 -20.65 9.98
N ALA A 169 -1.09 -19.96 8.85
CA ALA A 169 0.08 -19.43 8.16
C ALA A 169 0.88 -18.45 9.04
N TYR A 170 0.20 -17.54 9.76
CA TYR A 170 0.86 -16.63 10.70
C TYR A 170 1.37 -17.29 11.98
N ALA A 171 0.80 -18.44 12.38
CA ALA A 171 1.29 -19.21 13.52
C ALA A 171 2.61 -19.92 13.23
N ALA A 172 2.98 -20.12 11.97
CA ALA A 172 4.25 -20.70 11.56
C ALA A 172 5.46 -19.90 12.05
N ASP A 173 6.63 -20.55 12.16
CA ASP A 173 7.88 -19.88 12.55
C ASP A 173 8.30 -18.83 11.54
N ILE A 174 8.08 -19.10 10.24
CA ILE A 174 8.40 -18.22 9.12
C ILE A 174 7.18 -18.14 8.20
N THR A 175 6.71 -16.94 7.92
CA THR A 175 5.58 -16.69 7.01
C THR A 175 6.05 -15.91 5.79
N TYR A 176 5.77 -16.45 4.59
CA TYR A 176 5.98 -15.76 3.32
C TYR A 176 4.68 -15.11 2.85
N GLY A 177 4.76 -13.91 2.31
CA GLY A 177 3.58 -13.20 1.79
C GLY A 177 3.96 -11.91 1.08
N THR A 178 2.97 -11.26 0.47
CA THR A 178 3.17 -9.97 -0.18
C THR A 178 3.03 -8.81 0.81
N ASN A 179 3.71 -7.70 0.50
CA ASN A 179 3.59 -6.46 1.24
C ASN A 179 2.12 -6.01 1.41
N ASN A 180 1.30 -6.16 0.36
CA ASN A 180 -0.11 -5.80 0.35
C ASN A 180 -0.91 -6.65 1.35
N GLU A 181 -0.78 -7.98 1.29
CA GLU A 181 -1.54 -8.89 2.17
C GLU A 181 -1.19 -8.69 3.64
N TYR A 182 0.09 -8.52 3.98
CA TYR A 182 0.49 -8.20 5.34
C TYR A 182 -0.15 -6.91 5.85
N GLY A 183 -0.17 -5.88 5.03
CA GLY A 183 -0.76 -4.60 5.40
C GLY A 183 -2.29 -4.64 5.47
N PHE A 184 -2.96 -5.32 4.54
CA PHE A 184 -4.41 -5.49 4.58
C PHE A 184 -4.85 -6.37 5.75
N ASP A 185 -4.13 -7.44 6.07
CA ASP A 185 -4.42 -8.26 7.25
C ASP A 185 -4.27 -7.46 8.55
N TYR A 186 -3.24 -6.58 8.64
CA TYR A 186 -3.11 -5.66 9.76
C TYR A 186 -4.34 -4.74 9.91
N LEU A 187 -4.83 -4.17 8.80
CA LEU A 187 -6.02 -3.32 8.83
C LEU A 187 -7.26 -4.12 9.22
N ARG A 188 -7.44 -5.34 8.69
CA ARG A 188 -8.56 -6.24 9.02
C ARG A 188 -8.55 -6.63 10.50
N ASP A 189 -7.40 -6.97 11.05
CA ASP A 189 -7.25 -7.33 12.47
C ASP A 189 -7.63 -6.18 13.41
N ASN A 190 -7.39 -4.93 12.99
CA ASN A 190 -7.80 -3.75 13.74
C ASN A 190 -9.26 -3.33 13.50
N MET A 191 -9.99 -4.07 12.66
CA MET A 191 -11.43 -3.94 12.45
C MET A 191 -12.20 -5.16 12.97
N ALA A 192 -11.53 -6.17 13.56
CA ALA A 192 -12.12 -7.40 14.07
C ALA A 192 -13.03 -7.13 15.29
N PHE A 193 -14.15 -7.82 15.37
CA PHE A 193 -15.10 -7.67 16.50
C PHE A 193 -14.82 -8.64 17.66
N SER A 194 -14.01 -9.67 17.41
CA SER A 194 -13.58 -10.61 18.46
C SER A 194 -12.08 -10.92 18.34
N PRO A 195 -11.42 -11.31 19.44
CA PRO A 195 -10.02 -11.71 19.43
C PRO A 195 -9.73 -12.89 18.47
N GLU A 196 -10.72 -13.79 18.29
CA GLU A 196 -10.62 -14.96 17.44
C GLU A 196 -10.62 -14.64 15.94
N GLU A 197 -11.10 -13.46 15.55
CA GLU A 197 -11.07 -13.01 14.16
C GLU A 197 -9.70 -12.52 13.74
N ARG A 198 -8.85 -12.09 14.67
CA ARG A 198 -7.48 -11.64 14.38
C ARG A 198 -6.63 -12.79 13.87
N VAL A 199 -5.85 -12.52 12.82
CA VAL A 199 -4.99 -13.54 12.17
C VAL A 199 -3.51 -13.33 12.45
N GLN A 200 -3.05 -12.07 12.61
CA GLN A 200 -1.64 -11.75 12.84
C GLN A 200 -1.25 -11.87 14.31
N ARG A 201 0.01 -12.24 14.53
CA ARG A 201 0.71 -12.11 15.82
C ARG A 201 1.38 -10.74 15.90
N LYS A 202 2.02 -10.43 17.05
CA LYS A 202 2.86 -9.24 17.18
C LYS A 202 3.94 -9.19 16.11
N LEU A 203 4.11 -8.02 15.48
CA LEU A 203 5.03 -7.80 14.38
C LEU A 203 6.48 -7.75 14.90
N HIS A 204 7.18 -8.88 14.83
CA HIS A 204 8.54 -9.02 15.37
C HIS A 204 9.62 -8.68 14.33
N TYR A 205 9.82 -9.53 13.34
CA TYR A 205 10.88 -9.34 12.35
C TYR A 205 10.31 -9.41 10.92
N ALA A 206 10.54 -8.37 10.13
CA ALA A 206 10.28 -8.37 8.71
C ALA A 206 11.59 -8.35 7.91
N LEU A 207 11.72 -9.30 6.99
CA LEU A 207 12.77 -9.36 5.99
C LEU A 207 12.14 -9.06 4.63
N VAL A 208 12.42 -7.87 4.08
CA VAL A 208 11.80 -7.39 2.85
C VAL A 208 12.71 -7.70 1.67
N ASP A 209 12.26 -8.59 0.78
CA ASP A 209 12.95 -8.83 -0.50
C ASP A 209 12.57 -7.75 -1.51
N GLU A 210 13.53 -7.38 -2.37
CA GLU A 210 13.38 -6.25 -3.31
C GLU A 210 12.89 -4.98 -2.58
N VAL A 211 13.54 -4.65 -1.46
CA VAL A 211 13.14 -3.58 -0.53
C VAL A 211 12.97 -2.21 -1.19
N ASP A 212 13.69 -1.93 -2.27
CA ASP A 212 13.57 -0.72 -3.05
C ASP A 212 12.26 -0.64 -3.86
N SER A 213 11.71 -1.77 -4.31
CA SER A 213 10.38 -1.79 -4.90
C SER A 213 9.30 -1.47 -3.86
N ILE A 214 9.33 -2.22 -2.77
CA ILE A 214 8.28 -2.16 -1.75
C ILE A 214 8.30 -0.83 -0.99
N LEU A 215 9.48 -0.39 -0.52
CA LEU A 215 9.60 0.78 0.36
C LEU A 215 9.80 2.11 -0.40
N ILE A 216 10.05 2.09 -1.71
CA ILE A 216 10.22 3.31 -2.51
C ILE A 216 9.15 3.40 -3.60
N ASP A 217 9.06 2.40 -4.51
CA ASP A 217 8.16 2.51 -5.68
C ASP A 217 6.69 2.39 -5.28
N GLU A 218 6.34 1.35 -4.52
CA GLU A 218 4.96 1.09 -4.08
C GLU A 218 4.54 1.98 -2.89
N ALA A 219 5.52 2.55 -2.18
CA ALA A 219 5.27 3.42 -1.03
C ALA A 219 4.80 4.85 -1.41
N ARG A 220 4.30 5.07 -2.62
CA ARG A 220 3.68 6.33 -3.08
C ARG A 220 2.23 6.44 -2.68
N THR A 221 1.58 5.32 -2.40
CA THR A 221 0.15 5.22 -2.14
C THR A 221 -0.12 4.43 -0.87
N PRO A 222 -1.12 4.81 -0.07
CA PRO A 222 -1.51 4.05 1.12
C PRO A 222 -2.28 2.78 0.75
N LEU A 223 -2.30 1.83 1.66
CA LEU A 223 -3.27 0.73 1.67
C LEU A 223 -4.59 1.27 2.23
N ILE A 224 -5.69 1.01 1.53
CA ILE A 224 -7.02 1.50 1.91
C ILE A 224 -8.01 0.34 1.86
N ILE A 225 -8.78 0.18 2.93
CA ILE A 225 -10.01 -0.62 2.93
C ILE A 225 -11.17 0.37 2.83
N SER A 226 -11.98 0.25 1.79
CA SER A 226 -13.15 1.08 1.59
C SER A 226 -14.44 0.25 1.64
N GLY A 227 -15.52 0.87 2.08
CA GLY A 227 -16.85 0.28 2.10
C GLY A 227 -17.91 1.33 1.82
N PRO A 228 -19.20 0.93 1.67
CA PRO A 228 -20.27 1.90 1.44
C PRO A 228 -20.38 2.87 2.62
N ALA A 229 -20.46 4.16 2.31
CA ALA A 229 -20.79 5.20 3.28
C ALA A 229 -22.27 5.11 3.67
N GLU A 230 -22.64 5.72 4.79
CA GLU A 230 -24.04 5.96 5.12
C GLU A 230 -24.69 6.82 4.01
N ASP A 231 -26.01 6.65 3.82
CA ASP A 231 -26.75 7.26 2.74
C ASP A 231 -26.74 8.80 2.83
N SER A 232 -25.84 9.43 2.12
CA SER A 232 -25.74 10.90 1.97
C SER A 232 -26.53 11.44 0.77
N SER A 233 -27.32 10.61 0.09
CA SER A 233 -28.04 10.96 -1.14
C SER A 233 -28.92 12.20 -0.96
N GLU A 234 -29.58 12.33 0.17
CA GLU A 234 -30.46 13.48 0.46
C GLU A 234 -29.66 14.80 0.51
N MET A 235 -28.47 14.79 1.10
CA MET A 235 -27.62 15.98 1.18
C MET A 235 -27.18 16.45 -0.21
N TYR A 236 -26.75 15.51 -1.08
CA TYR A 236 -26.43 15.85 -2.48
C TYR A 236 -27.63 16.48 -3.22
N ILE A 237 -28.85 15.95 -3.03
CA ILE A 237 -30.06 16.49 -3.66
C ILE A 237 -30.37 17.88 -3.13
N ARG A 238 -30.26 18.13 -1.81
CA ARG A 238 -30.55 19.42 -1.19
C ARG A 238 -29.57 20.48 -1.65
N VAL A 239 -28.26 20.22 -1.58
CA VAL A 239 -27.21 21.14 -2.03
C VAL A 239 -27.28 21.41 -3.53
N ASN A 240 -27.53 20.39 -4.35
CA ASN A 240 -27.66 20.53 -5.81
C ASN A 240 -28.70 21.59 -6.24
N LYS A 241 -29.77 21.76 -5.46
CA LYS A 241 -30.83 22.75 -5.74
C LYS A 241 -30.38 24.22 -5.54
N LEU A 242 -29.33 24.43 -4.74
CA LEU A 242 -28.83 25.76 -4.40
C LEU A 242 -27.83 26.28 -5.45
N ILE A 243 -27.03 25.41 -6.03
CA ILE A 243 -25.92 25.76 -6.95
C ILE A 243 -26.34 26.59 -8.17
N PRO A 244 -27.50 26.34 -8.85
CA PRO A 244 -27.89 27.12 -10.04
C PRO A 244 -28.13 28.61 -9.78
N GLN A 245 -28.22 29.03 -8.51
CA GLN A 245 -28.40 30.44 -8.12
C GLN A 245 -27.07 31.22 -8.08
N LEU A 246 -25.94 30.53 -8.12
CA LEU A 246 -24.61 31.14 -8.12
C LEU A 246 -24.23 31.64 -9.52
N ILE A 247 -23.61 32.82 -9.60
CA ILE A 247 -23.22 33.47 -10.85
C ILE A 247 -21.71 33.40 -11.02
N ARG A 248 -21.25 32.95 -12.20
CA ARG A 248 -19.84 32.88 -12.57
C ARG A 248 -19.26 34.28 -12.82
N GLN A 249 -18.03 34.55 -12.37
CA GLN A 249 -17.21 35.68 -12.80
C GLN A 249 -16.06 35.26 -13.70
N GLU A 250 -15.52 36.19 -14.50
CA GLU A 250 -14.52 35.87 -15.52
C GLU A 250 -13.13 35.62 -14.97
N LYS A 251 -12.77 36.25 -13.84
CA LYS A 251 -11.44 36.13 -13.22
C LYS A 251 -11.55 36.02 -11.71
N GLU A 252 -10.56 35.43 -11.11
CA GLU A 252 -10.38 35.35 -9.64
C GLU A 252 -10.16 36.77 -9.07
N ASP A 253 -10.69 37.00 -7.86
CA ASP A 253 -10.51 38.28 -7.17
C ASP A 253 -9.01 38.47 -6.82
N SER A 254 -8.51 39.68 -7.07
CA SER A 254 -7.13 40.06 -6.78
C SER A 254 -7.06 41.53 -6.33
N ASP A 255 -5.89 41.99 -5.86
CA ASP A 255 -5.69 43.40 -5.46
C ASP A 255 -6.06 44.43 -6.56
N SER A 256 -6.10 43.96 -7.83
CA SER A 256 -6.40 44.78 -9.00
C SER A 256 -7.76 44.53 -9.66
N PHE A 257 -8.49 43.50 -9.22
CA PHE A 257 -9.78 43.11 -9.78
C PHE A 257 -10.70 42.54 -8.69
N GLN A 258 -11.85 43.15 -8.50
CA GLN A 258 -12.98 42.63 -7.68
C GLN A 258 -14.19 42.46 -8.57
N GLY A 259 -14.64 41.22 -8.76
CA GLY A 259 -15.83 40.88 -9.56
C GLY A 259 -17.13 40.97 -8.77
N GLU A 260 -18.26 40.94 -9.49
CA GLU A 260 -19.59 40.85 -8.86
C GLU A 260 -20.15 39.43 -8.80
N GLY A 261 -19.40 38.43 -9.31
CA GLY A 261 -19.81 37.03 -9.34
C GLY A 261 -19.54 36.29 -8.05
N HIS A 262 -20.11 35.11 -7.93
CA HIS A 262 -20.07 34.24 -6.74
C HIS A 262 -18.97 33.17 -6.81
N PHE A 263 -18.46 32.84 -8.01
CA PHE A 263 -17.37 31.92 -8.20
C PHE A 263 -16.55 32.20 -9.47
N SER A 264 -15.29 31.82 -9.45
CA SER A 264 -14.37 31.82 -10.61
C SER A 264 -13.96 30.41 -11.00
N VAL A 265 -13.51 30.23 -12.25
CA VAL A 265 -13.11 28.93 -12.81
C VAL A 265 -11.69 29.01 -13.34
N ASP A 266 -10.81 28.15 -12.83
CA ASP A 266 -9.53 27.87 -13.46
C ASP A 266 -9.66 26.64 -14.38
N GLU A 267 -9.81 26.92 -15.68
CA GLU A 267 -9.96 25.88 -16.70
C GLU A 267 -8.70 25.02 -16.87
N LYS A 268 -7.51 25.55 -16.53
CA LYS A 268 -6.23 24.82 -16.66
C LYS A 268 -6.04 23.83 -15.50
N ALA A 269 -6.39 24.27 -14.30
CA ALA A 269 -6.31 23.44 -13.11
C ALA A 269 -7.59 22.60 -12.89
N ARG A 270 -8.66 22.82 -13.69
CA ARG A 270 -9.99 22.21 -13.49
C ARG A 270 -10.50 22.41 -12.06
N GLN A 271 -10.34 23.61 -11.55
CA GLN A 271 -10.80 24.00 -10.20
C GLN A 271 -11.82 25.12 -10.26
N VAL A 272 -12.70 25.15 -9.26
CA VAL A 272 -13.67 26.20 -9.07
C VAL A 272 -13.43 26.82 -7.69
N HIS A 273 -13.35 28.14 -7.63
CA HIS A 273 -13.11 28.88 -6.39
C HIS A 273 -14.31 29.78 -6.09
N LEU A 274 -14.90 29.63 -4.88
CA LEU A 274 -15.91 30.58 -4.39
C LEU A 274 -15.25 31.92 -4.08
N THR A 275 -15.90 33.01 -4.44
CA THR A 275 -15.54 34.36 -4.01
C THR A 275 -16.05 34.60 -2.59
N GLU A 276 -15.59 35.65 -1.93
CA GLU A 276 -16.09 36.05 -0.61
C GLU A 276 -17.62 36.29 -0.63
N ARG A 277 -18.12 36.90 -1.70
CA ARG A 277 -19.56 37.09 -1.91
C ARG A 277 -20.30 35.77 -2.14
N GLY A 278 -19.70 34.87 -2.89
CA GLY A 278 -20.26 33.53 -3.13
C GLY A 278 -20.32 32.71 -1.86
N LEU A 279 -19.33 32.84 -0.98
CA LEU A 279 -19.34 32.19 0.30
C LEU A 279 -20.49 32.69 1.19
N ILE A 280 -20.62 34.01 1.33
CA ILE A 280 -21.71 34.61 2.12
C ILE A 280 -23.08 34.17 1.58
N LEU A 281 -23.28 34.23 0.26
CA LEU A 281 -24.57 33.85 -0.34
C LEU A 281 -24.89 32.37 -0.12
N ILE A 282 -23.92 31.47 -0.28
CA ILE A 282 -24.18 30.05 -0.08
C ILE A 282 -24.41 29.69 1.40
N GLU A 283 -23.75 30.39 2.34
CA GLU A 283 -24.00 30.24 3.77
C GLU A 283 -25.44 30.70 4.11
N GLU A 284 -25.90 31.84 3.60
CA GLU A 284 -27.28 32.33 3.76
C GLU A 284 -28.29 31.30 3.21
N MET A 285 -28.05 30.78 2.00
CA MET A 285 -28.93 29.79 1.39
C MET A 285 -28.96 28.44 2.14
N LEU A 286 -27.86 28.03 2.73
CA LEU A 286 -27.78 26.82 3.56
C LEU A 286 -28.51 26.97 4.89
N MET A 287 -28.45 28.17 5.51
CA MET A 287 -29.22 28.52 6.69
C MET A 287 -30.74 28.58 6.39
N GLU A 288 -31.16 29.22 5.30
CA GLU A 288 -32.55 29.23 4.85
C GLU A 288 -33.10 27.82 4.54
N ALA A 289 -32.26 26.95 4.02
CA ALA A 289 -32.61 25.56 3.77
C ALA A 289 -32.61 24.65 5.04
N GLY A 290 -32.25 25.21 6.20
CA GLY A 290 -32.13 24.46 7.46
C GLY A 290 -31.08 23.36 7.40
N ILE A 291 -29.96 23.60 6.72
CA ILE A 291 -28.82 22.67 6.57
C ILE A 291 -27.68 23.12 7.48
N MET A 292 -27.59 24.38 7.82
CA MET A 292 -26.56 25.00 8.65
C MET A 292 -27.20 25.91 9.71
N ASP A 293 -26.63 25.98 10.90
CA ASP A 293 -27.14 26.80 12.00
C ASP A 293 -26.70 28.27 11.85
N GLU A 294 -27.51 29.19 12.45
CA GLU A 294 -27.20 30.61 12.43
C GLU A 294 -25.88 30.93 13.17
N GLY A 295 -24.99 31.64 12.48
CA GLY A 295 -23.71 32.09 13.01
C GLY A 295 -22.55 31.10 12.81
N GLU A 296 -22.78 29.97 12.18
CA GLU A 296 -21.72 29.05 11.77
C GLU A 296 -21.14 29.44 10.40
N SER A 297 -19.86 29.11 10.19
CA SER A 297 -19.20 29.27 8.88
C SER A 297 -19.00 27.93 8.18
N LEU A 298 -19.09 27.96 6.86
CA LEU A 298 -18.82 26.78 6.03
C LEU A 298 -17.38 26.24 6.19
N TYR A 299 -16.44 27.11 6.62
CA TYR A 299 -15.06 26.75 6.90
C TYR A 299 -14.82 26.28 8.36
N SER A 300 -15.86 26.18 9.17
CA SER A 300 -15.70 25.61 10.52
C SER A 300 -15.42 24.10 10.43
N PRO A 301 -14.69 23.51 11.38
CA PRO A 301 -14.42 22.06 11.42
C PRO A 301 -15.69 21.21 11.40
N THR A 302 -16.79 21.70 11.99
CA THR A 302 -18.11 21.03 12.01
C THR A 302 -18.73 20.93 10.64
N ASN A 303 -18.48 21.92 9.74
CA ASN A 303 -19.12 22.02 8.43
C ASN A 303 -18.24 21.57 7.24
N ILE A 304 -17.10 20.91 7.53
CA ILE A 304 -16.16 20.44 6.48
C ILE A 304 -16.86 19.53 5.47
N MET A 305 -17.72 18.61 5.93
CA MET A 305 -18.48 17.72 5.04
C MET A 305 -19.45 18.50 4.15
N LEU A 306 -20.11 19.53 4.71
CA LEU A 306 -21.02 20.38 3.96
C LEU A 306 -20.27 21.19 2.89
N MET A 307 -19.11 21.74 3.21
CA MET A 307 -18.23 22.42 2.25
C MET A 307 -17.81 21.49 1.10
N HIS A 308 -17.54 20.22 1.41
CA HIS A 308 -17.24 19.21 0.40
C HIS A 308 -18.42 19.00 -0.57
N HIS A 309 -19.64 18.80 -0.05
CA HIS A 309 -20.84 18.66 -0.88
C HIS A 309 -21.10 19.89 -1.77
N VAL A 310 -20.92 21.09 -1.24
CA VAL A 310 -21.04 22.35 -2.00
C VAL A 310 -20.00 22.41 -3.13
N THR A 311 -18.75 22.08 -2.82
CA THR A 311 -17.66 22.11 -3.82
C THR A 311 -17.86 21.05 -4.89
N ALA A 312 -18.26 19.82 -4.54
CA ALA A 312 -18.56 18.76 -5.48
C ALA A 312 -19.72 19.12 -6.41
N ALA A 313 -20.81 19.66 -5.85
CA ALA A 313 -21.98 20.10 -6.62
C ALA A 313 -21.63 21.25 -7.56
N LEU A 314 -20.84 22.23 -7.11
CA LEU A 314 -20.39 23.36 -7.93
C LEU A 314 -19.50 22.88 -9.08
N ARG A 315 -18.55 21.99 -8.82
CA ARG A 315 -17.72 21.36 -9.86
C ARG A 315 -18.57 20.59 -10.88
N ALA A 316 -19.53 19.79 -10.42
CA ALA A 316 -20.42 19.00 -11.29
C ALA A 316 -21.23 19.89 -12.25
N HIS A 317 -21.71 21.06 -11.79
CA HIS A 317 -22.46 21.99 -12.61
C HIS A 317 -21.61 22.77 -13.59
N VAL A 318 -20.39 23.14 -13.21
CA VAL A 318 -19.56 24.11 -13.92
C VAL A 318 -18.55 23.46 -14.85
N LEU A 319 -17.93 22.34 -14.43
CA LEU A 319 -16.79 21.71 -15.14
C LEU A 319 -17.19 20.47 -15.93
N PHE A 320 -18.34 19.84 -15.63
CA PHE A 320 -18.72 18.58 -16.25
C PHE A 320 -19.99 18.73 -17.07
N THR A 321 -19.89 18.45 -18.38
CA THR A 321 -20.97 18.65 -19.34
C THR A 321 -21.46 17.29 -19.86
N ARG A 322 -22.78 17.12 -19.86
CA ARG A 322 -23.42 15.94 -20.43
C ARG A 322 -23.09 15.82 -21.93
N ASP A 323 -22.93 14.59 -22.41
CA ASP A 323 -22.56 14.21 -23.77
C ASP A 323 -21.16 14.65 -24.22
N VAL A 324 -20.34 15.20 -23.27
CA VAL A 324 -18.93 15.53 -23.46
C VAL A 324 -18.08 14.73 -22.45
N ASP A 325 -18.27 14.96 -21.14
CA ASP A 325 -17.51 14.31 -20.08
C ASP A 325 -18.18 13.03 -19.58
N TYR A 326 -19.50 12.91 -19.77
CA TYR A 326 -20.31 11.75 -19.39
C TYR A 326 -21.57 11.63 -20.21
N ILE A 327 -22.15 10.42 -20.22
CA ILE A 327 -23.48 10.14 -20.77
C ILE A 327 -24.39 9.57 -19.70
N VAL A 328 -25.72 9.75 -19.85
CA VAL A 328 -26.72 9.10 -18.99
C VAL A 328 -27.37 7.97 -19.81
N LYS A 329 -27.20 6.71 -19.36
CA LYS A 329 -27.74 5.55 -20.03
C LYS A 329 -28.27 4.53 -19.02
N GLY A 330 -29.56 4.13 -19.20
CA GLY A 330 -30.18 3.15 -18.30
C GLY A 330 -30.41 3.65 -16.86
N GLY A 331 -30.42 4.97 -16.62
CA GLY A 331 -30.51 5.54 -15.27
C GLY A 331 -29.18 5.70 -14.55
N GLU A 332 -28.05 5.43 -15.21
CA GLU A 332 -26.71 5.55 -14.66
C GLU A 332 -25.88 6.59 -15.42
N VAL A 333 -24.97 7.26 -14.70
CA VAL A 333 -23.97 8.16 -15.25
C VAL A 333 -22.74 7.35 -15.65
N ILE A 334 -22.34 7.42 -16.92
CA ILE A 334 -21.19 6.69 -17.47
C ILE A 334 -20.17 7.73 -17.96
N ILE A 335 -18.94 7.63 -17.46
CA ILE A 335 -17.85 8.54 -17.82
C ILE A 335 -17.45 8.33 -19.29
N VAL A 336 -17.12 9.42 -19.98
CA VAL A 336 -16.52 9.43 -21.32
C VAL A 336 -15.06 9.84 -21.19
N ASP A 337 -14.16 9.02 -21.71
CA ASP A 337 -12.72 9.30 -21.74
C ASP A 337 -12.44 10.51 -22.68
N GLU A 338 -11.79 11.54 -22.13
CA GLU A 338 -11.51 12.79 -22.82
C GLU A 338 -10.59 12.62 -24.05
N HIS A 339 -9.69 11.63 -24.02
CA HIS A 339 -8.71 11.41 -25.09
C HIS A 339 -9.22 10.46 -26.17
N THR A 340 -10.02 9.47 -25.82
CA THR A 340 -10.49 8.43 -26.76
C THR A 340 -11.95 8.59 -27.16
N GLY A 341 -12.75 9.39 -26.43
CA GLY A 341 -14.20 9.51 -26.63
C GLY A 341 -14.98 8.22 -26.31
N ARG A 342 -14.35 7.24 -25.65
CA ARG A 342 -14.98 5.95 -25.30
C ARG A 342 -15.65 6.03 -23.94
N THR A 343 -16.75 5.31 -23.78
CA THR A 343 -17.46 5.16 -22.51
C THR A 343 -16.71 4.20 -21.58
N MET A 344 -16.50 4.60 -20.33
CA MET A 344 -15.83 3.82 -19.28
C MET A 344 -16.89 3.27 -18.32
N GLN A 345 -17.43 2.07 -18.60
CA GLN A 345 -18.38 1.41 -17.72
C GLN A 345 -17.70 0.96 -16.41
N GLY A 346 -18.40 1.15 -15.28
CA GLY A 346 -17.92 0.73 -13.95
C GLY A 346 -16.90 1.69 -13.31
N ARG A 347 -16.40 2.71 -14.04
CA ARG A 347 -15.58 3.77 -13.44
C ARG A 347 -16.47 4.88 -12.88
N ARG A 348 -16.04 5.41 -11.72
CA ARG A 348 -16.71 6.55 -11.04
C ARG A 348 -15.67 7.62 -10.72
N TRP A 349 -16.06 8.89 -10.75
CA TRP A 349 -15.24 9.96 -10.21
C TRP A 349 -15.20 9.87 -8.69
N SER A 350 -14.05 10.19 -8.11
CA SER A 350 -13.84 10.25 -6.67
C SER A 350 -14.40 11.53 -6.04
N ASP A 351 -14.29 11.63 -4.75
CA ASP A 351 -14.56 12.83 -3.95
C ASP A 351 -15.98 13.37 -4.13
N GLY A 352 -16.98 12.50 -4.07
CA GLY A 352 -18.40 12.90 -4.16
C GLY A 352 -18.83 13.51 -5.50
N LEU A 353 -17.89 13.65 -6.46
CA LEU A 353 -18.20 14.28 -7.75
C LEU A 353 -19.18 13.46 -8.59
N HIS A 354 -19.06 12.13 -8.57
CA HIS A 354 -19.97 11.27 -9.32
C HIS A 354 -21.39 11.36 -8.78
N GLN A 355 -21.56 11.36 -7.45
CA GLN A 355 -22.82 11.54 -6.76
C GLN A 355 -23.41 12.93 -7.03
N ALA A 356 -22.57 13.97 -7.08
CA ALA A 356 -23.01 15.32 -7.42
C ALA A 356 -23.49 15.41 -8.89
N VAL A 357 -22.87 14.68 -9.82
CA VAL A 357 -23.33 14.57 -11.21
C VAL A 357 -24.63 13.75 -11.29
N GLU A 358 -24.76 12.65 -10.54
CA GLU A 358 -26.01 11.87 -10.42
C GLU A 358 -27.15 12.74 -9.89
N ALA A 359 -26.88 13.56 -8.85
CA ALA A 359 -27.84 14.54 -8.32
C ALA A 359 -28.22 15.61 -9.34
N LYS A 360 -27.25 16.12 -10.12
CA LYS A 360 -27.47 17.10 -11.19
C LYS A 360 -28.36 16.55 -12.29
N GLU A 361 -28.18 15.30 -12.69
CA GLU A 361 -28.96 14.63 -13.73
C GLU A 361 -30.28 14.03 -13.21
N GLY A 362 -30.51 14.04 -11.89
CA GLY A 362 -31.72 13.51 -11.25
C GLY A 362 -31.87 11.99 -11.40
N VAL A 363 -30.77 11.27 -11.50
CA VAL A 363 -30.72 9.80 -11.49
C VAL A 363 -30.57 9.28 -10.07
N GLU A 364 -30.71 7.96 -9.87
CA GLU A 364 -30.51 7.35 -8.57
C GLU A 364 -29.04 7.54 -8.13
N ILE A 365 -28.85 8.13 -6.95
CA ILE A 365 -27.53 8.39 -6.39
C ILE A 365 -27.04 7.10 -5.72
N GLN A 366 -25.93 6.57 -6.19
CA GLN A 366 -25.33 5.39 -5.57
C GLN A 366 -24.43 5.82 -4.41
N ASN A 367 -24.36 4.97 -3.36
CA ASN A 367 -23.58 5.25 -2.18
C ASN A 367 -22.12 5.55 -2.53
N GLU A 368 -21.54 6.50 -1.83
CA GLU A 368 -20.12 6.80 -1.88
C GLU A 368 -19.34 5.71 -1.13
N ASN A 369 -18.13 5.40 -1.60
CA ASN A 369 -17.25 4.54 -0.83
C ASN A 369 -16.47 5.39 0.18
N GLN A 370 -16.63 5.07 1.45
CA GLN A 370 -15.91 5.71 2.55
C GLN A 370 -14.68 4.89 2.93
N THR A 371 -13.58 5.55 3.31
CA THR A 371 -12.40 4.90 3.87
C THR A 371 -12.73 4.34 5.24
N LEU A 372 -12.71 3.02 5.38
CA LEU A 372 -12.92 2.33 6.66
C LEU A 372 -11.63 2.22 7.45
N ALA A 373 -10.52 1.94 6.78
CA ALA A 373 -9.19 1.89 7.37
C ALA A 373 -8.13 2.19 6.31
N SER A 374 -7.06 2.83 6.71
CA SER A 374 -5.91 3.10 5.82
C SER A 374 -4.61 3.10 6.58
N ILE A 375 -3.51 2.75 5.91
CA ILE A 375 -2.15 2.88 6.43
C ILE A 375 -1.17 3.02 5.28
N THR A 376 -0.15 3.87 5.42
CA THR A 376 0.96 3.91 4.45
C THR A 376 1.93 2.75 4.69
N PHE A 377 2.61 2.29 3.62
CA PHE A 377 3.67 1.27 3.77
C PHE A 377 4.76 1.72 4.74
N GLN A 378 5.10 3.01 4.70
CA GLN A 378 6.09 3.58 5.61
C GLN A 378 5.70 3.36 7.06
N ASN A 379 4.47 3.67 7.43
CA ASN A 379 3.99 3.54 8.79
C ASN A 379 3.75 2.08 9.17
N TYR A 380 3.28 1.24 8.24
CA TYR A 380 3.12 -0.19 8.48
C TYR A 380 4.47 -0.87 8.82
N PHE A 381 5.49 -0.71 7.98
CA PHE A 381 6.79 -1.36 8.21
C PHE A 381 7.54 -0.82 9.44
N ARG A 382 7.23 0.40 9.88
CA ARG A 382 7.74 0.95 11.16
C ARG A 382 7.15 0.29 12.41
N LEU A 383 6.07 -0.50 12.29
CA LEU A 383 5.48 -1.25 13.39
C LEU A 383 6.31 -2.47 13.80
N TYR A 384 7.12 -3.00 12.90
CA TYR A 384 7.99 -4.13 13.22
C TYR A 384 9.08 -3.73 14.21
N GLU A 385 9.30 -4.57 15.22
CA GLU A 385 10.40 -4.38 16.18
C GLU A 385 11.76 -4.43 15.49
N LYS A 386 11.87 -5.26 14.43
CA LYS A 386 13.07 -5.46 13.65
C LYS A 386 12.70 -5.48 12.15
N LEU A 387 13.25 -4.55 11.42
CA LEU A 387 13.06 -4.43 9.95
C LEU A 387 14.42 -4.57 9.27
N ALA A 388 14.47 -5.35 8.20
CA ALA A 388 15.63 -5.46 7.33
C ALA A 388 15.18 -5.66 5.89
N GLY A 389 16.06 -5.42 4.93
CA GLY A 389 15.71 -5.59 3.54
C GLY A 389 16.91 -5.93 2.67
N MET A 390 16.64 -6.49 1.51
CA MET A 390 17.66 -6.81 0.53
C MET A 390 17.23 -6.39 -0.87
N THR A 391 18.18 -5.94 -1.67
CA THR A 391 18.00 -5.59 -3.09
C THR A 391 19.35 -5.54 -3.79
N GLY A 392 19.34 -5.46 -5.11
CA GLY A 392 20.57 -5.22 -5.91
C GLY A 392 20.93 -3.75 -6.08
N THR A 393 20.12 -2.80 -5.59
CA THR A 393 20.18 -1.38 -6.00
C THR A 393 19.69 -0.42 -4.91
N ALA A 394 20.24 -0.47 -3.69
CA ALA A 394 19.81 0.38 -2.58
C ALA A 394 20.65 1.66 -2.40
N ASP A 395 21.93 1.66 -2.79
CA ASP A 395 22.88 2.74 -2.52
C ASP A 395 22.41 4.10 -3.09
N THR A 396 21.72 4.08 -4.23
CA THR A 396 21.18 5.31 -4.84
C THR A 396 20.14 6.01 -3.99
N GLU A 397 19.37 5.26 -3.18
CA GLU A 397 18.29 5.72 -2.31
C GLU A 397 18.63 5.58 -0.81
N ALA A 398 19.92 5.38 -0.47
CA ALA A 398 20.37 5.16 0.91
C ALA A 398 19.95 6.29 1.87
N PHE A 399 19.89 7.53 1.39
CA PHE A 399 19.43 8.67 2.16
C PHE A 399 17.95 8.54 2.54
N GLU A 400 17.10 8.12 1.61
CA GLU A 400 15.67 7.92 1.85
C GLU A 400 15.42 6.79 2.84
N PHE A 401 16.07 5.63 2.66
CA PHE A 401 15.98 4.52 3.60
C PHE A 401 16.39 4.91 5.03
N SER A 402 17.48 5.67 5.16
CA SER A 402 17.93 6.14 6.48
C SER A 402 16.98 7.18 7.09
N SER A 403 16.46 8.12 6.29
CA SER A 403 15.62 9.22 6.80
C SER A 403 14.23 8.74 7.21
N ILE A 404 13.59 7.89 6.37
CA ILE A 404 12.21 7.43 6.57
C ILE A 404 12.15 6.19 7.47
N TYR A 405 12.91 5.14 7.15
CA TYR A 405 12.82 3.83 7.80
C TYR A 405 13.88 3.57 8.86
N LYS A 406 14.85 4.47 9.01
CA LYS A 406 16.03 4.32 9.90
C LYS A 406 16.89 3.10 9.54
N LEU A 407 16.89 2.73 8.25
CA LEU A 407 17.67 1.61 7.73
C LEU A 407 18.96 2.12 7.06
N ASP A 408 20.09 1.65 7.54
CA ASP A 408 21.40 1.89 6.90
C ASP A 408 21.57 0.91 5.72
N THR A 409 22.13 1.38 4.62
CA THR A 409 22.45 0.54 3.45
C THR A 409 23.91 0.10 3.53
N ILE A 410 24.15 -1.21 3.43
CA ILE A 410 25.47 -1.84 3.40
C ILE A 410 25.65 -2.55 2.06
N VAL A 411 26.61 -2.09 1.28
CA VAL A 411 26.96 -2.71 -0.01
C VAL A 411 27.85 -3.90 0.23
N VAL A 412 27.33 -5.11 -0.03
CA VAL A 412 28.06 -6.37 0.12
C VAL A 412 28.87 -6.62 -1.14
N PRO A 413 30.15 -7.00 -1.04
CA PRO A 413 30.98 -7.31 -2.20
C PRO A 413 30.43 -8.55 -2.94
N THR A 414 30.66 -8.61 -4.26
CA THR A 414 30.32 -9.78 -5.06
C THR A 414 31.26 -10.96 -4.79
N ASN A 415 30.75 -12.18 -4.91
CA ASN A 415 31.53 -13.40 -4.75
C ASN A 415 32.68 -13.50 -5.78
N ARG A 416 32.39 -13.14 -7.03
CA ARG A 416 33.38 -13.03 -8.12
C ARG A 416 33.41 -11.60 -8.66
N PRO A 417 34.57 -11.09 -9.13
CA PRO A 417 34.63 -9.77 -9.75
C PRO A 417 33.70 -9.66 -10.96
N MET A 418 32.97 -8.55 -11.02
CA MET A 418 32.10 -8.25 -12.17
C MET A 418 32.95 -7.85 -13.37
N ILE A 419 32.80 -8.55 -14.51
CA ILE A 419 33.52 -8.32 -15.77
C ILE A 419 32.63 -7.76 -16.90
N ARG A 420 31.31 -7.52 -16.59
CA ARG A 420 30.36 -6.93 -17.54
C ARG A 420 30.86 -5.58 -18.06
N LYS A 421 30.68 -5.35 -19.39
CA LYS A 421 31.06 -4.12 -20.06
C LYS A 421 29.83 -3.22 -20.23
N ASP A 422 29.73 -2.16 -19.42
CA ASP A 422 28.69 -1.13 -19.57
C ASP A 422 29.18 -0.08 -20.58
N MET A 423 28.58 -0.09 -21.79
CA MET A 423 28.95 0.82 -22.89
C MET A 423 28.33 2.20 -22.67
N PRO A 424 28.92 3.29 -23.21
CA PRO A 424 28.34 4.63 -23.19
C PRO A 424 26.97 4.67 -23.89
N ASP A 425 26.12 5.61 -23.44
CA ASP A 425 24.83 5.87 -24.05
C ASP A 425 24.97 6.46 -25.44
N LEU A 426 24.09 6.05 -26.34
CA LEU A 426 23.96 6.63 -27.69
C LEU A 426 22.69 7.49 -27.74
N VAL A 427 22.85 8.77 -28.12
CA VAL A 427 21.71 9.70 -28.18
C VAL A 427 21.46 10.10 -29.62
N TYR A 428 20.24 9.88 -30.11
CA TYR A 428 19.73 10.18 -31.43
C TYR A 428 18.79 11.38 -31.41
N MET A 429 18.54 11.99 -32.56
CA MET A 429 17.63 13.12 -32.66
C MET A 429 16.17 12.67 -32.57
N THR A 430 15.83 11.58 -33.23
CA THR A 430 14.46 11.06 -33.32
C THR A 430 14.32 9.65 -32.79
N GLU A 431 13.10 9.27 -32.45
CA GLU A 431 12.78 7.91 -31.99
C GLU A 431 12.99 6.88 -33.11
N LEU A 432 12.71 7.24 -34.37
CA LEU A 432 12.89 6.34 -35.51
C LEU A 432 14.36 5.98 -35.73
N GLU A 433 15.30 6.96 -35.66
CA GLU A 433 16.75 6.71 -35.76
C GLU A 433 17.22 5.80 -34.61
N LYS A 434 16.74 6.04 -33.39
CA LYS A 434 17.02 5.22 -32.21
C LYS A 434 16.60 3.76 -32.43
N ILE A 435 15.37 3.53 -32.89
CA ILE A 435 14.86 2.17 -33.15
C ILE A 435 15.65 1.48 -34.26
N GLY A 436 15.99 2.20 -35.34
CA GLY A 436 16.85 1.68 -36.41
C GLY A 436 18.19 1.20 -35.86
N ALA A 437 18.84 1.98 -35.02
CA ALA A 437 20.13 1.60 -34.40
C ALA A 437 20.01 0.41 -33.44
N ILE A 438 18.91 0.31 -32.68
CA ILE A 438 18.63 -0.86 -31.84
C ILE A 438 18.51 -2.13 -32.71
N ILE A 439 17.79 -2.08 -33.81
CA ILE A 439 17.62 -3.22 -34.72
C ILE A 439 18.96 -3.69 -35.29
N GLU A 440 19.85 -2.77 -35.69
CA GLU A 440 21.17 -3.13 -36.19
C GLU A 440 22.04 -3.78 -35.10
N ASP A 441 22.07 -3.25 -33.88
CA ASP A 441 22.82 -3.87 -32.78
C ASP A 441 22.28 -5.28 -32.46
N ILE A 442 20.95 -5.46 -32.42
CA ILE A 442 20.31 -6.78 -32.21
C ILE A 442 20.78 -7.75 -33.33
N ARG A 443 20.76 -7.33 -34.59
CA ARG A 443 21.16 -8.15 -35.71
C ARG A 443 22.64 -8.57 -35.62
N GLU A 444 23.51 -7.63 -35.27
CA GLU A 444 24.94 -7.93 -35.07
C GLU A 444 25.16 -8.95 -33.96
N ARG A 445 24.44 -8.81 -32.82
CA ARG A 445 24.59 -9.70 -31.68
C ARG A 445 24.03 -11.10 -31.95
N THR A 446 22.84 -11.19 -32.53
CA THR A 446 22.21 -12.48 -32.85
C THR A 446 23.01 -13.30 -33.88
N VAL A 447 23.62 -12.67 -34.88
CA VAL A 447 24.54 -13.34 -35.85
C VAL A 447 25.74 -13.95 -35.12
N ASN A 448 26.24 -13.31 -34.07
CA ASN A 448 27.34 -13.78 -33.24
C ASN A 448 26.94 -14.82 -32.17
N GLY A 449 25.67 -15.24 -32.12
CA GLY A 449 25.19 -16.20 -31.13
C GLY A 449 24.92 -15.57 -29.74
N GLN A 450 24.98 -14.25 -29.60
CA GLN A 450 24.78 -13.57 -28.31
C GLN A 450 23.30 -13.33 -28.06
N PRO A 451 22.75 -13.75 -26.92
CA PRO A 451 21.36 -13.42 -26.52
C PRO A 451 21.21 -11.94 -26.16
N VAL A 452 20.04 -11.36 -26.48
CA VAL A 452 19.75 -9.95 -26.28
C VAL A 452 18.47 -9.78 -25.48
N LEU A 453 18.53 -8.98 -24.41
CA LEU A 453 17.37 -8.53 -23.66
C LEU A 453 17.15 -7.05 -23.88
N VAL A 454 15.99 -6.68 -24.45
CA VAL A 454 15.60 -5.31 -24.74
C VAL A 454 14.65 -4.82 -23.63
N GLY A 455 15.11 -3.88 -22.82
CA GLY A 455 14.32 -3.24 -21.77
C GLY A 455 13.56 -2.03 -22.27
N THR A 456 12.24 -1.99 -22.05
CA THR A 456 11.35 -0.86 -22.42
C THR A 456 10.66 -0.31 -21.19
N ILE A 457 10.28 0.98 -21.21
CA ILE A 457 9.65 1.67 -20.06
C ILE A 457 8.14 1.44 -19.95
N SER A 458 7.48 1.05 -21.04
CA SER A 458 6.03 0.80 -21.08
C SER A 458 5.68 -0.34 -22.02
N ILE A 459 4.44 -0.85 -21.87
CA ILE A 459 3.86 -1.87 -22.75
C ILE A 459 3.78 -1.35 -24.20
N GLU A 460 3.33 -0.12 -24.38
CA GLU A 460 3.22 0.54 -25.70
C GLU A 460 4.57 0.59 -26.44
N LYS A 461 5.64 0.98 -25.72
CA LYS A 461 6.99 0.99 -26.28
C LYS A 461 7.48 -0.42 -26.62
N SER A 462 7.12 -1.43 -25.82
CA SER A 462 7.44 -2.83 -26.11
C SER A 462 6.77 -3.31 -27.41
N GLU A 463 5.52 -2.90 -27.65
CA GLU A 463 4.78 -3.23 -28.87
C GLU A 463 5.32 -2.51 -30.12
N VAL A 464 5.77 -1.25 -29.95
CA VAL A 464 6.42 -0.52 -31.05
C VAL A 464 7.72 -1.22 -31.47
N VAL A 465 8.59 -1.54 -30.52
CA VAL A 465 9.86 -2.25 -30.79
C VAL A 465 9.58 -3.63 -31.39
N SER A 466 8.62 -4.39 -30.87
CA SER A 466 8.21 -5.70 -31.38
C SER A 466 7.77 -5.63 -32.84
N ARG A 467 6.95 -4.65 -33.19
CA ARG A 467 6.46 -4.41 -34.56
C ARG A 467 7.58 -4.12 -35.53
N GLU A 468 8.55 -3.30 -35.14
CA GLU A 468 9.69 -2.97 -35.99
C GLU A 468 10.66 -4.15 -36.13
N LEU A 469 10.89 -4.96 -35.08
CA LEU A 469 11.65 -6.21 -35.18
C LEU A 469 10.99 -7.25 -36.10
N THR A 470 9.65 -7.36 -36.04
CA THR A 470 8.88 -8.22 -36.96
C THR A 470 9.06 -7.78 -38.41
N LYS A 471 9.00 -6.45 -38.71
CA LYS A 471 9.27 -5.91 -40.06
C LYS A 471 10.71 -6.19 -40.52
N ALA A 472 11.66 -6.18 -39.58
CA ALA A 472 13.05 -6.49 -39.86
C ALA A 472 13.35 -8.00 -40.02
N GLY A 473 12.34 -8.86 -39.81
CA GLY A 473 12.49 -10.33 -39.89
C GLY A 473 13.28 -10.94 -38.73
N ILE A 474 13.32 -10.29 -37.57
CA ILE A 474 14.03 -10.78 -36.38
C ILE A 474 13.00 -11.49 -35.46
N GLU A 475 13.23 -12.78 -35.25
CA GLU A 475 12.42 -13.58 -34.31
C GLU A 475 12.67 -13.11 -32.85
N HIS A 476 11.61 -12.86 -32.10
CA HIS A 476 11.70 -12.37 -30.73
C HIS A 476 10.50 -12.78 -29.90
N LYS A 477 10.64 -12.72 -28.57
CA LYS A 477 9.57 -12.93 -27.58
C LYS A 477 9.33 -11.65 -26.80
N VAL A 478 8.05 -11.41 -26.44
CA VAL A 478 7.65 -10.22 -25.67
C VAL A 478 7.18 -10.66 -24.27
N LEU A 479 7.78 -10.07 -23.25
CA LEU A 479 7.49 -10.27 -21.85
C LEU A 479 6.89 -8.98 -21.28
N ASN A 480 5.59 -8.95 -21.10
CA ASN A 480 4.87 -7.83 -20.51
C ASN A 480 3.69 -8.33 -19.64
N ALA A 481 3.05 -7.43 -18.91
CA ALA A 481 1.97 -7.75 -17.99
C ALA A 481 0.74 -8.46 -18.63
N LYS A 482 0.63 -8.48 -19.97
CA LYS A 482 -0.45 -9.20 -20.67
C LYS A 482 -0.24 -10.74 -20.70
N PHE A 483 0.97 -11.23 -20.42
CA PHE A 483 1.38 -12.63 -20.61
C PHE A 483 1.91 -13.29 -19.32
N HIS A 484 1.37 -12.96 -18.16
CA HIS A 484 1.83 -13.49 -16.88
C HIS A 484 1.94 -15.02 -16.81
N ALA A 485 0.99 -15.74 -17.43
CA ALA A 485 1.01 -17.20 -17.41
C ALA A 485 2.19 -17.84 -18.18
N MET A 486 2.81 -17.10 -19.12
CA MET A 486 3.92 -17.57 -19.95
C MET A 486 5.26 -16.94 -19.52
N GLU A 487 5.27 -16.13 -18.49
CA GLU A 487 6.44 -15.36 -18.06
C GLU A 487 7.63 -16.27 -17.72
N ALA A 488 7.39 -17.33 -16.96
CA ALA A 488 8.44 -18.28 -16.56
C ALA A 488 9.09 -18.98 -17.76
N ASP A 489 8.28 -19.38 -18.74
CA ASP A 489 8.77 -20.07 -19.97
C ASP A 489 9.58 -19.11 -20.86
N ILE A 490 9.16 -17.87 -20.98
CA ILE A 490 9.88 -16.86 -21.79
C ILE A 490 11.24 -16.56 -21.14
N VAL A 491 11.25 -16.36 -19.81
CA VAL A 491 12.49 -16.09 -19.06
C VAL A 491 13.43 -17.29 -19.11
N ALA A 492 12.92 -18.52 -18.99
CA ALA A 492 13.71 -19.75 -19.10
C ALA A 492 14.48 -19.86 -20.44
N GLN A 493 13.92 -19.31 -21.51
CA GLN A 493 14.51 -19.36 -22.86
C GLN A 493 15.30 -18.11 -23.21
N ALA A 494 15.18 -17.00 -22.48
CA ALA A 494 15.81 -15.72 -22.79
C ALA A 494 17.35 -15.75 -22.80
N GLY A 495 17.97 -16.77 -22.17
CA GLY A 495 19.42 -16.99 -22.15
C GLY A 495 19.94 -17.91 -23.26
N GLN A 496 19.09 -18.43 -24.17
CA GLN A 496 19.52 -19.28 -25.28
C GLN A 496 20.31 -18.49 -26.32
N SER A 497 21.15 -19.18 -27.06
CA SER A 497 21.94 -18.56 -28.13
C SER A 497 21.05 -17.85 -29.15
N SER A 498 21.38 -16.61 -29.51
CA SER A 498 20.68 -15.76 -30.47
C SER A 498 19.23 -15.39 -30.04
N ALA A 499 18.79 -15.71 -28.82
CA ALA A 499 17.46 -15.35 -28.34
C ALA A 499 17.32 -13.84 -28.20
N VAL A 500 16.19 -13.30 -28.67
CA VAL A 500 15.82 -11.88 -28.49
C VAL A 500 14.55 -11.81 -27.63
N THR A 501 14.65 -11.15 -26.48
CA THR A 501 13.52 -10.97 -25.57
C THR A 501 13.31 -9.48 -25.32
N ILE A 502 12.08 -9.01 -25.52
CA ILE A 502 11.67 -7.66 -25.16
C ILE A 502 10.97 -7.77 -23.81
N ALA A 503 11.41 -7.01 -22.81
CA ALA A 503 10.80 -6.99 -21.49
C ALA A 503 10.44 -5.58 -21.05
N THR A 504 9.24 -5.38 -20.51
CA THR A 504 8.92 -4.17 -19.76
C THR A 504 9.64 -4.18 -18.42
N ASN A 505 9.84 -3.03 -17.83
CA ASN A 505 10.70 -2.83 -16.66
C ASN A 505 10.41 -3.80 -15.49
N MET A 506 9.15 -4.06 -15.19
CA MET A 506 8.74 -4.92 -14.06
C MET A 506 8.68 -6.42 -14.42
N ALA A 507 8.58 -6.76 -15.69
CA ALA A 507 8.45 -8.15 -16.14
C ALA A 507 9.75 -8.95 -15.91
N GLY A 508 9.62 -10.16 -15.37
CA GLY A 508 10.74 -11.03 -15.02
C GLY A 508 11.56 -10.58 -13.80
N ARG A 509 11.04 -9.68 -12.95
CA ARG A 509 11.70 -9.31 -11.68
C ARG A 509 11.67 -10.50 -10.72
N GLY A 510 12.73 -10.71 -9.95
CA GLY A 510 12.87 -11.85 -9.07
C GLY A 510 13.15 -13.18 -9.75
N THR A 511 13.22 -13.23 -11.10
CA THR A 511 13.58 -14.42 -11.87
C THR A 511 14.97 -14.30 -12.47
N ASP A 512 15.68 -15.42 -12.56
CA ASP A 512 17.03 -15.48 -13.10
C ASP A 512 17.01 -15.89 -14.60
N ILE A 513 17.86 -15.25 -15.41
CA ILE A 513 18.08 -15.65 -16.81
C ILE A 513 19.29 -16.56 -16.86
N VAL A 514 19.06 -17.85 -17.05
CA VAL A 514 20.10 -18.86 -17.13
C VAL A 514 20.70 -18.86 -18.54
N LEU A 515 22.02 -18.58 -18.65
CA LEU A 515 22.70 -18.61 -19.92
C LEU A 515 22.71 -20.03 -20.49
N GLY A 516 22.38 -20.16 -21.77
CA GLY A 516 22.19 -21.46 -22.43
C GLY A 516 20.81 -22.07 -22.29
N GLY A 517 19.86 -21.34 -21.63
CA GLY A 517 18.51 -21.80 -21.30
C GLY A 517 18.42 -22.51 -19.96
N SER A 518 17.23 -22.65 -19.38
CA SER A 518 17.00 -23.29 -18.08
C SER A 518 16.94 -24.81 -18.23
N TRP A 519 17.95 -25.50 -17.74
CA TRP A 519 17.97 -26.96 -17.67
C TRP A 519 16.95 -27.52 -16.68
N GLN A 520 16.56 -26.76 -15.67
CA GLN A 520 15.52 -27.12 -14.71
C GLN A 520 14.15 -27.19 -15.39
N ALA A 521 13.81 -26.17 -16.18
CA ALA A 521 12.57 -26.18 -16.96
C ALA A 521 12.51 -27.33 -17.99
N GLU A 522 13.67 -27.75 -18.53
CA GLU A 522 13.74 -28.93 -19.41
C GLU A 522 13.49 -30.24 -18.64
N ILE A 523 13.93 -30.34 -17.38
CA ILE A 523 13.65 -31.49 -16.51
C ILE A 523 12.18 -31.52 -16.08
N GLU A 524 11.60 -30.38 -15.71
CA GLU A 524 10.18 -30.27 -15.28
C GLU A 524 9.18 -30.67 -16.38
N GLN A 525 9.57 -30.62 -17.65
CA GLN A 525 8.76 -31.09 -18.78
C GLN A 525 8.73 -32.62 -18.95
N LEU A 526 9.58 -33.34 -18.21
CA LEU A 526 9.64 -34.81 -18.25
C LEU A 526 8.82 -35.40 -17.10
N GLU A 527 8.03 -36.43 -17.40
CA GLU A 527 7.36 -37.26 -16.38
C GLU A 527 8.37 -38.24 -15.81
N ASP A 528 8.71 -38.16 -14.51
CA ASP A 528 9.63 -39.00 -13.77
C ASP A 528 11.05 -39.18 -14.43
N PRO A 529 11.84 -38.10 -14.53
CA PRO A 529 13.14 -38.17 -15.22
C PRO A 529 14.14 -39.04 -14.49
N THR A 530 14.83 -39.92 -15.22
CA THR A 530 15.90 -40.76 -14.68
C THR A 530 17.18 -39.93 -14.40
N GLU A 531 18.05 -40.41 -13.51
CA GLU A 531 19.33 -39.75 -13.22
C GLU A 531 20.22 -39.62 -14.49
N GLU A 532 20.16 -40.59 -15.41
CA GLU A 532 20.86 -40.54 -16.69
C GLU A 532 20.34 -39.40 -17.60
N GLN A 533 19.01 -39.26 -17.72
CA GLN A 533 18.40 -38.17 -18.47
C GLN A 533 18.72 -36.79 -17.89
N ILE A 534 18.72 -36.67 -16.57
CA ILE A 534 19.12 -35.43 -15.86
C ILE A 534 20.59 -35.10 -16.15
N ALA A 535 21.47 -36.09 -16.16
CA ALA A 535 22.89 -35.94 -16.46
C ALA A 535 23.11 -35.51 -17.94
N GLU A 536 22.35 -36.09 -18.88
CA GLU A 536 22.41 -35.73 -20.31
C GLU A 536 21.94 -34.28 -20.52
N ILE A 537 20.81 -33.86 -19.93
CA ILE A 537 20.32 -32.50 -20.03
C ILE A 537 21.35 -31.50 -19.48
N LYS A 538 21.92 -31.78 -18.32
CA LYS A 538 22.96 -30.93 -17.72
C LYS A 538 24.23 -30.84 -18.61
N ALA A 539 24.65 -31.95 -19.23
CA ALA A 539 25.78 -31.96 -20.12
C ALA A 539 25.53 -31.16 -21.40
N ALA A 540 24.32 -31.31 -21.99
CA ALA A 540 23.91 -30.55 -23.16
C ALA A 540 23.76 -29.04 -22.85
N TRP A 541 23.20 -28.72 -21.70
CA TRP A 541 23.12 -27.34 -21.21
C TRP A 541 24.52 -26.72 -21.05
N LYS A 542 25.46 -27.46 -20.48
CA LYS A 542 26.84 -26.99 -20.26
C LYS A 542 27.48 -26.53 -21.58
N ILE A 543 27.27 -27.28 -22.67
CA ILE A 543 27.80 -26.94 -24.00
C ILE A 543 27.14 -25.63 -24.51
N ARG A 544 25.80 -25.49 -24.36
CA ARG A 544 25.08 -24.28 -24.77
C ARG A 544 25.51 -23.07 -23.94
N HIS A 545 25.68 -23.24 -22.63
CA HIS A 545 26.13 -22.21 -21.70
C HIS A 545 27.53 -21.69 -22.07
N ASP A 546 28.50 -22.60 -22.30
CA ASP A 546 29.85 -22.21 -22.64
C ASP A 546 29.94 -21.52 -24.04
N ALA A 547 29.09 -21.91 -24.98
CA ALA A 547 28.94 -21.21 -26.26
C ALA A 547 28.42 -19.78 -26.12
N VAL A 548 27.41 -19.56 -25.28
CA VAL A 548 26.87 -18.21 -25.01
C VAL A 548 27.89 -17.33 -24.26
N LEU A 549 28.65 -17.90 -23.32
CA LEU A 549 29.75 -17.19 -22.66
C LEU A 549 30.85 -16.77 -23.65
N ALA A 550 31.22 -17.65 -24.58
CA ALA A 550 32.20 -17.34 -25.65
C ALA A 550 31.69 -16.25 -26.59
N ALA A 551 30.39 -16.19 -26.86
CA ALA A 551 29.74 -15.12 -27.64
C ALA A 551 29.67 -13.76 -26.90
N GLY A 552 30.05 -13.72 -25.62
CA GLY A 552 30.06 -12.49 -24.81
C GLY A 552 28.97 -12.40 -23.75
N GLY A 553 28.22 -13.49 -23.48
CA GLY A 553 27.13 -13.54 -22.50
C GLY A 553 25.90 -12.73 -22.91
N LEU A 554 25.02 -12.43 -21.98
CA LEU A 554 23.79 -11.68 -22.25
C LEU A 554 24.10 -10.20 -22.53
N HIS A 555 23.53 -9.68 -23.63
CA HIS A 555 23.57 -8.25 -23.97
C HIS A 555 22.26 -7.57 -23.57
N ILE A 556 22.36 -6.44 -22.86
CA ILE A 556 21.22 -5.63 -22.42
C ILE A 556 21.12 -4.36 -23.27
N ILE A 557 19.97 -4.14 -23.88
CA ILE A 557 19.61 -2.90 -24.56
C ILE A 557 18.56 -2.18 -23.75
N GLY A 558 18.85 -0.94 -23.30
CA GLY A 558 17.85 -0.05 -22.74
C GLY A 558 17.35 0.90 -23.83
N THR A 559 16.05 0.92 -24.10
CA THR A 559 15.45 1.77 -25.13
C THR A 559 15.29 3.22 -24.70
N GLU A 560 15.30 3.48 -23.41
CA GLU A 560 15.22 4.80 -22.76
C GLU A 560 15.89 4.74 -21.39
N ARG A 561 16.18 5.91 -20.80
CA ARG A 561 16.54 6.03 -19.40
C ARG A 561 15.27 6.17 -18.56
N HIS A 562 15.21 5.44 -17.47
CA HIS A 562 14.12 5.55 -16.50
C HIS A 562 14.24 6.83 -15.67
N GLU A 563 13.18 7.21 -14.97
CA GLU A 563 13.18 8.34 -14.04
C GLU A 563 14.17 8.16 -12.89
N SER A 564 14.42 6.91 -12.48
CA SER A 564 15.38 6.55 -11.43
C SER A 564 16.56 5.77 -11.99
N ARG A 565 17.80 6.16 -11.59
CA ARG A 565 19.05 5.43 -11.89
C ARG A 565 19.04 4.00 -11.37
N ARG A 566 18.31 3.77 -10.30
CA ARG A 566 18.11 2.47 -9.67
C ARG A 566 17.53 1.45 -10.67
N ILE A 567 16.49 1.83 -11.37
CA ILE A 567 15.81 0.98 -12.36
C ILE A 567 16.74 0.66 -13.54
N ASP A 568 17.51 1.63 -14.00
CA ASP A 568 18.56 1.39 -15.03
C ASP A 568 19.59 0.37 -14.53
N ASN A 569 20.01 0.46 -13.27
CA ASN A 569 20.95 -0.49 -12.69
C ASN A 569 20.34 -1.90 -12.50
N GLN A 570 19.06 -2.00 -12.20
CA GLN A 570 18.35 -3.30 -12.16
C GLN A 570 18.29 -3.96 -13.53
N LEU A 571 18.01 -3.18 -14.59
CA LEU A 571 18.03 -3.68 -15.97
C LEU A 571 19.42 -4.19 -16.34
N ARG A 572 20.47 -3.39 -16.11
CA ARG A 572 21.86 -3.82 -16.34
C ARG A 572 22.25 -5.05 -15.52
N GLY A 573 21.72 -5.15 -14.29
CA GLY A 573 21.99 -6.26 -13.35
C GLY A 573 21.47 -7.62 -13.80
N ARG A 574 20.69 -7.69 -14.87
CA ARG A 574 20.26 -8.96 -15.47
C ARG A 574 21.38 -9.67 -16.23
N SER A 575 22.47 -8.96 -16.54
CA SER A 575 23.64 -9.47 -17.25
C SER A 575 24.90 -9.40 -16.37
N GLY A 576 25.90 -10.25 -16.64
CA GLY A 576 27.19 -10.28 -15.94
C GLY A 576 27.09 -10.75 -14.50
N ARG A 577 26.32 -11.82 -14.23
CA ARG A 577 26.11 -12.41 -12.92
C ARG A 577 27.23 -13.41 -12.58
N GLN A 578 27.58 -13.53 -11.31
CA GLN A 578 28.60 -14.50 -10.79
C GLN A 578 29.93 -14.48 -11.56
N GLY A 579 30.34 -13.33 -12.08
CA GLY A 579 31.57 -13.19 -12.87
C GLY A 579 31.46 -13.62 -14.33
N ASP A 580 30.24 -13.84 -14.84
CA ASP A 580 30.02 -14.14 -16.26
C ASP A 580 30.28 -12.92 -17.15
N ALA A 581 30.62 -13.18 -18.41
CA ALA A 581 30.67 -12.14 -19.43
C ALA A 581 29.29 -11.55 -19.68
N GLY A 582 29.25 -10.30 -20.09
CA GLY A 582 28.03 -9.60 -20.43
C GLY A 582 28.28 -8.18 -20.88
N SER A 583 27.28 -7.54 -21.44
CA SER A 583 27.37 -6.13 -21.87
C SER A 583 26.02 -5.41 -21.76
N SER A 584 26.08 -4.09 -21.67
CA SER A 584 24.87 -3.25 -21.69
C SER A 584 25.08 -1.96 -22.47
N ARG A 585 24.05 -1.47 -23.14
CA ARG A 585 24.02 -0.16 -23.80
C ARG A 585 22.61 0.44 -23.73
N PHE A 586 22.54 1.76 -23.55
CA PHE A 586 21.30 2.52 -23.65
C PHE A 586 21.25 3.33 -24.93
N TYR A 587 20.11 3.27 -25.58
CA TYR A 587 19.76 4.00 -26.79
C TYR A 587 18.70 5.05 -26.44
N LEU A 588 19.00 6.32 -26.69
CA LEU A 588 18.17 7.44 -26.25
C LEU A 588 17.81 8.30 -27.46
N SER A 589 16.69 9.01 -27.37
CA SER A 589 16.34 10.06 -28.32
C SER A 589 16.02 11.37 -27.60
N MET A 590 16.16 12.49 -28.30
CA MET A 590 15.75 13.80 -27.76
C MET A 590 14.23 13.89 -27.57
N GLU A 591 13.48 12.95 -28.15
CA GLU A 591 12.03 12.86 -28.03
C GLU A 591 11.56 12.04 -26.81
N ASP A 592 12.48 11.34 -26.12
CA ASP A 592 12.18 10.55 -24.92
C ASP A 592 11.67 11.45 -23.79
N ALA A 593 10.74 10.94 -22.97
CA ALA A 593 10.06 11.70 -21.92
C ALA A 593 11.03 12.42 -20.97
N LEU A 594 12.06 11.70 -20.48
CA LEU A 594 13.08 12.26 -19.61
C LEU A 594 13.88 13.36 -20.31
N MET A 595 14.20 13.20 -21.61
CA MET A 595 14.95 14.19 -22.39
C MET A 595 14.12 15.45 -22.64
N ARG A 596 12.80 15.34 -22.87
CA ARG A 596 11.88 16.50 -23.03
C ARG A 596 11.82 17.37 -21.78
N ILE A 597 11.87 16.79 -20.59
CA ILE A 597 11.84 17.53 -19.32
C ILE A 597 13.08 18.43 -19.18
N PHE A 598 14.24 18.01 -19.69
CA PHE A 598 15.54 18.68 -19.47
C PHE A 598 16.18 19.28 -20.69
N ALA A 599 15.85 18.80 -21.90
CA ALA A 599 16.31 19.39 -23.14
C ALA A 599 15.30 20.40 -23.64
N SER A 600 15.49 21.67 -23.26
CA SER A 600 14.70 22.76 -23.88
C SER A 600 14.89 22.75 -25.40
N ASP A 601 13.91 23.25 -26.16
CA ASP A 601 13.98 23.41 -27.61
C ASP A 601 15.27 24.11 -28.09
N ARG A 602 15.89 24.91 -27.18
CA ARG A 602 17.18 25.54 -27.38
C ARG A 602 18.34 24.54 -27.49
N VAL A 603 18.33 23.45 -26.73
CA VAL A 603 19.36 22.42 -26.77
C VAL A 603 19.24 21.63 -28.06
N SER A 604 18.03 21.21 -28.45
CA SER A 604 17.76 20.54 -29.72
C SER A 604 18.14 21.41 -30.92
N SER A 605 17.81 22.71 -30.90
CA SER A 605 18.18 23.65 -31.98
C SER A 605 19.69 23.95 -32.01
N MET A 606 20.37 23.98 -30.87
CA MET A 606 21.81 24.15 -30.77
C MET A 606 22.56 22.91 -31.32
N MET A 607 22.08 21.71 -31.03
CA MET A 607 22.62 20.45 -31.51
C MET A 607 22.52 20.36 -33.05
N ARG A 608 21.35 20.74 -33.64
CA ARG A 608 21.17 20.85 -35.10
C ARG A 608 22.14 21.86 -35.72
N LYS A 609 22.38 23.00 -35.06
CA LYS A 609 23.35 24.04 -35.54
C LYS A 609 24.82 23.59 -35.46
N LEU A 610 25.12 22.61 -34.55
CA LEU A 610 26.45 22.01 -34.43
C LEU A 610 26.76 21.00 -35.58
N GLY A 611 25.84 20.81 -36.55
CA GLY A 611 26.11 20.05 -37.79
C GLY A 611 25.91 18.54 -37.66
N MET A 612 25.07 18.09 -36.73
CA MET A 612 24.67 16.69 -36.66
C MET A 612 23.93 16.30 -37.95
N LYS A 613 24.34 15.20 -38.57
CA LYS A 613 23.65 14.58 -39.68
C LYS A 613 22.60 13.61 -39.19
N GLU A 614 21.57 13.39 -39.98
CA GLU A 614 20.59 12.35 -39.72
C GLU A 614 21.29 10.99 -39.61
N GLY A 615 20.94 10.21 -38.55
CA GLY A 615 21.53 8.90 -38.31
C GLY A 615 22.84 8.88 -37.51
N GLU A 616 23.43 10.03 -37.18
CA GLU A 616 24.62 10.11 -36.31
C GLU A 616 24.25 10.12 -34.86
N ALA A 617 24.82 9.20 -34.05
CA ALA A 617 24.67 9.15 -32.60
C ALA A 617 25.64 10.11 -31.91
N ILE A 618 25.18 10.75 -30.84
CA ILE A 618 26.08 11.47 -29.92
C ILE A 618 26.56 10.47 -28.86
N GLU A 619 27.85 10.23 -28.85
CA GLU A 619 28.53 9.47 -27.81
C GLU A 619 29.52 10.39 -27.09
N HIS A 620 29.06 11.02 -25.98
CA HIS A 620 29.93 11.95 -25.24
C HIS A 620 29.68 11.82 -23.72
N PRO A 621 30.73 11.67 -22.87
CA PRO A 621 30.61 11.54 -21.42
C PRO A 621 29.87 12.68 -20.75
N TRP A 622 29.88 13.87 -21.38
CA TRP A 622 29.18 15.06 -20.85
C TRP A 622 27.64 14.90 -20.94
N VAL A 623 27.15 14.28 -21.98
CA VAL A 623 25.72 14.01 -22.19
C VAL A 623 25.24 12.98 -21.15
N THR A 624 25.97 11.88 -21.00
CA THR A 624 25.68 10.87 -19.94
C THR A 624 25.65 11.50 -18.55
N LYS A 625 26.58 12.42 -18.25
CA LYS A 625 26.59 13.15 -16.97
C LYS A 625 25.39 14.10 -16.82
N ALA A 626 24.97 14.77 -17.88
CA ALA A 626 23.79 15.64 -17.89
C ALA A 626 22.51 14.84 -17.62
N ILE A 627 22.35 13.68 -18.26
CA ILE A 627 21.22 12.76 -18.05
C ILE A 627 21.20 12.26 -16.60
N ALA A 628 22.33 11.81 -16.06
CA ALA A 628 22.42 11.38 -14.66
C ALA A 628 22.09 12.51 -13.65
N ASN A 629 22.39 13.77 -14.00
CA ASN A 629 21.99 14.92 -13.17
C ASN A 629 20.47 15.18 -13.27
N ALA A 630 19.90 14.97 -14.45
CA ALA A 630 18.48 15.07 -14.69
C ALA A 630 17.71 14.02 -13.85
N GLN A 631 18.12 12.77 -13.92
CA GLN A 631 17.55 11.69 -13.10
C GLN A 631 17.61 12.01 -11.61
N ARG A 632 18.75 12.52 -11.10
CA ARG A 632 18.87 12.92 -9.70
C ARG A 632 17.86 14.01 -9.29
N LYS A 633 17.52 14.95 -10.18
CA LYS A 633 16.50 15.96 -9.89
C LYS A 633 15.10 15.35 -9.81
N VAL A 634 14.78 14.40 -10.70
CA VAL A 634 13.50 13.67 -10.66
C VAL A 634 13.42 12.81 -9.39
N GLU A 635 14.48 12.06 -9.08
CA GLU A 635 14.59 11.27 -7.85
C GLU A 635 14.33 12.14 -6.60
N SER A 636 14.98 13.32 -6.53
CA SER A 636 14.80 14.25 -5.41
C SER A 636 13.37 14.77 -5.33
N ARG A 637 12.74 15.13 -6.46
CA ARG A 637 11.34 15.57 -6.48
C ARG A 637 10.39 14.47 -6.01
N ASN A 638 10.59 13.24 -6.50
CA ASN A 638 9.77 12.10 -6.08
C ASN A 638 9.94 11.80 -4.58
N PHE A 639 11.18 11.93 -4.05
CA PHE A 639 11.42 11.85 -2.61
C PHE A 639 10.68 12.92 -1.83
N ASP A 640 10.72 14.19 -2.28
CA ASP A 640 10.02 15.29 -1.61
C ASP A 640 8.50 15.04 -1.57
N ILE A 641 7.91 14.52 -2.65
CA ILE A 641 6.48 14.15 -2.71
C ILE A 641 6.18 13.04 -1.68
N ARG A 642 6.95 11.94 -1.66
CA ARG A 642 6.76 10.85 -0.69
C ARG A 642 6.94 11.33 0.76
N LYS A 643 7.91 12.18 0.99
CA LYS A 643 8.15 12.79 2.30
C LYS A 643 6.99 13.67 2.75
N GLN A 644 6.44 14.47 1.84
CA GLN A 644 5.29 15.32 2.14
C GLN A 644 4.05 14.48 2.47
N LEU A 645 3.75 13.44 1.70
CA LEU A 645 2.66 12.51 1.99
C LEU A 645 2.82 11.88 3.38
N LEU A 646 4.03 11.43 3.71
CA LEU A 646 4.32 10.85 5.00
C LEU A 646 4.15 11.84 6.15
N GLU A 647 4.58 13.10 6.01
CA GLU A 647 4.45 14.13 7.04
C GLU A 647 2.98 14.42 7.41
N TYR A 648 2.05 14.29 6.46
CA TYR A 648 0.60 14.36 6.73
C TYR A 648 0.08 13.06 7.36
N ASP A 649 0.49 11.89 6.84
CA ASP A 649 0.05 10.61 7.38
C ASP A 649 0.62 10.31 8.77
N ASP A 650 1.80 10.86 9.14
CA ASP A 650 2.36 10.69 10.49
C ASP A 650 1.42 11.23 11.56
N VAL A 651 0.69 12.32 11.30
CA VAL A 651 -0.32 12.87 12.23
C VAL A 651 -1.49 11.90 12.39
N ALA A 652 -2.03 11.40 11.28
CA ALA A 652 -3.10 10.40 11.30
C ALA A 652 -2.62 9.08 11.94
N ASN A 653 -1.35 8.73 11.75
CA ASN A 653 -0.77 7.51 12.31
C ASN A 653 -0.61 7.54 13.84
N ASP A 654 -0.28 8.69 14.42
CA ASP A 654 -0.21 8.84 15.87
C ASP A 654 -1.60 8.65 16.49
N GLN A 655 -2.64 9.22 15.88
CA GLN A 655 -4.04 9.04 16.28
C GLN A 655 -4.50 7.59 16.07
N ARG A 656 -4.17 6.98 14.93
CA ARG A 656 -4.47 5.57 14.61
C ARG A 656 -3.89 4.61 15.66
N ARG A 657 -2.63 4.84 16.07
CA ARG A 657 -1.99 4.03 17.12
C ARG A 657 -2.74 4.13 18.44
N ALA A 658 -3.17 5.32 18.84
CA ALA A 658 -3.95 5.52 20.06
C ALA A 658 -5.29 4.75 19.99
N ILE A 659 -6.04 4.92 18.89
CA ILE A 659 -7.34 4.25 18.71
C ILE A 659 -7.19 2.73 18.63
N TYR A 660 -6.24 2.23 17.84
CA TYR A 660 -6.03 0.78 17.69
C TYR A 660 -5.50 0.13 18.98
N SER A 661 -4.70 0.84 19.80
CA SER A 661 -4.29 0.36 21.11
C SER A 661 -5.50 0.25 22.05
N GLN A 662 -6.30 1.30 22.15
CA GLN A 662 -7.51 1.30 22.97
C GLN A 662 -8.51 0.22 22.52
N ARG A 663 -8.68 0.07 21.20
CA ARG A 663 -9.57 -0.94 20.62
C ARG A 663 -9.11 -2.37 20.96
N ASN A 664 -7.82 -2.63 20.84
CA ASN A 664 -7.25 -3.93 21.18
C ASN A 664 -7.34 -4.22 22.68
N GLU A 665 -7.11 -3.22 23.53
CA GLU A 665 -7.30 -3.33 24.98
C GLU A 665 -8.76 -3.66 25.32
N LEU A 666 -9.74 -2.99 24.70
CA LEU A 666 -11.16 -3.29 24.84
C LEU A 666 -11.50 -4.72 24.40
N LEU A 667 -10.91 -5.22 23.29
CA LEU A 667 -11.13 -6.59 22.83
C LEU A 667 -10.57 -7.63 23.79
N ASP A 668 -9.41 -7.36 24.39
CA ASP A 668 -8.69 -8.33 25.24
C ASP A 668 -9.19 -8.34 26.70
N VAL A 669 -9.81 -7.25 27.20
CA VAL A 669 -10.34 -7.14 28.55
C VAL A 669 -11.73 -7.78 28.66
N SER A 670 -11.97 -8.55 29.73
CA SER A 670 -13.26 -9.18 30.00
C SER A 670 -14.24 -8.28 30.78
N ASP A 671 -13.75 -7.32 31.55
CA ASP A 671 -14.55 -6.43 32.38
C ASP A 671 -14.20 -4.96 32.14
N VAL A 672 -15.15 -4.19 31.65
CA VAL A 672 -15.03 -2.76 31.32
C VAL A 672 -15.76 -1.85 32.33
N SER A 673 -16.28 -2.39 33.43
CA SER A 673 -17.11 -1.68 34.38
C SER A 673 -16.46 -0.43 35.02
N GLU A 674 -15.16 -0.54 35.36
CA GLU A 674 -14.41 0.62 35.91
C GLU A 674 -14.28 1.73 34.86
N THR A 675 -14.01 1.36 33.62
CA THR A 675 -13.88 2.31 32.49
C THR A 675 -15.20 3.02 32.23
N ILE A 676 -16.32 2.27 32.17
CA ILE A 676 -17.65 2.84 31.97
C ILE A 676 -18.03 3.75 33.12
N THR A 677 -17.73 3.37 34.35
CA THR A 677 -18.01 4.19 35.57
C THR A 677 -17.23 5.51 35.47
N SER A 678 -15.97 5.48 35.16
CA SER A 678 -15.14 6.68 35.01
C SER A 678 -15.63 7.59 33.85
N ILE A 679 -15.95 7.02 32.69
CA ILE A 679 -16.47 7.79 31.55
C ILE A 679 -17.81 8.41 31.90
N ARG A 680 -18.70 7.69 32.57
CA ARG A 680 -20.01 8.19 33.01
C ARG A 680 -19.88 9.37 33.94
N GLU A 681 -19.05 9.28 34.98
CA GLU A 681 -18.78 10.39 35.89
C GLU A 681 -18.25 11.62 35.14
N ASP A 682 -17.35 11.43 34.22
CA ASP A 682 -16.74 12.50 33.40
C ASP A 682 -17.80 13.19 32.51
N VAL A 683 -18.62 12.42 31.81
CA VAL A 683 -19.68 12.91 30.93
C VAL A 683 -20.74 13.67 31.71
N PHE A 684 -21.20 13.13 32.84
CA PHE A 684 -22.19 13.85 33.67
C PHE A 684 -21.64 15.14 34.28
N LYS A 685 -20.37 15.12 34.77
CA LYS A 685 -19.71 16.35 35.26
C LYS A 685 -19.63 17.41 34.17
N THR A 686 -19.17 17.04 32.98
CA THR A 686 -19.09 17.98 31.84
C THR A 686 -20.46 18.49 31.42
N THR A 687 -21.49 17.64 31.45
CA THR A 687 -22.85 18.05 31.12
C THR A 687 -23.40 19.04 32.17
N ILE A 688 -23.16 18.78 33.44
CA ILE A 688 -23.59 19.70 34.53
C ILE A 688 -22.84 21.04 34.42
N ASP A 689 -21.52 21.02 34.14
CA ASP A 689 -20.69 22.23 34.00
C ASP A 689 -21.21 23.16 32.90
N GLY A 690 -21.85 22.62 31.86
CA GLY A 690 -22.46 23.40 30.79
C GLY A 690 -23.66 24.26 31.23
N TYR A 691 -24.34 23.89 32.32
CA TYR A 691 -25.55 24.57 32.82
C TYR A 691 -25.35 25.15 34.21
N ILE A 692 -24.54 24.55 35.04
CA ILE A 692 -24.16 25.00 36.38
C ILE A 692 -22.65 25.11 36.41
N GLN A 693 -22.12 26.33 36.30
CA GLN A 693 -20.66 26.53 36.32
C GLN A 693 -20.13 26.29 37.74
N PRO A 694 -18.95 25.68 37.89
CA PRO A 694 -18.32 25.52 39.19
C PRO A 694 -18.18 26.84 39.97
N GLU A 695 -18.45 26.83 41.25
CA GLU A 695 -18.39 28.02 42.16
C GLU A 695 -19.38 29.16 41.77
N SER A 696 -20.42 28.89 40.94
CA SER A 696 -21.42 29.88 40.55
C SER A 696 -22.56 29.99 41.55
N LEU A 697 -23.29 31.12 41.50
CA LEU A 697 -24.46 31.35 42.35
C LEU A 697 -25.72 30.73 41.73
N GLU A 698 -26.68 30.31 42.59
CA GLU A 698 -27.94 29.65 42.19
C GLU A 698 -28.71 30.45 41.15
N GLU A 699 -28.59 31.80 41.15
CA GLU A 699 -29.25 32.72 40.21
C GLU A 699 -28.70 32.60 38.77
N GLU A 700 -27.49 32.00 38.61
CA GLU A 700 -26.82 31.79 37.31
C GLU A 700 -27.06 30.40 36.74
N TRP A 701 -27.80 29.53 37.47
CA TRP A 701 -27.99 28.14 37.06
C TRP A 701 -29.15 28.00 36.09
N ASP A 702 -28.91 27.31 34.96
CA ASP A 702 -29.96 26.90 34.04
C ASP A 702 -30.49 25.51 34.37
N ILE A 703 -31.37 25.43 35.38
CA ILE A 703 -31.93 24.17 35.89
C ILE A 703 -32.92 23.56 34.88
N GLU A 704 -33.68 24.37 34.13
CA GLU A 704 -34.63 23.88 33.15
C GLU A 704 -33.89 23.25 31.96
N GLY A 705 -32.86 23.90 31.45
CA GLY A 705 -32.02 23.39 30.38
C GLY A 705 -31.27 22.11 30.80
N LEU A 706 -30.71 22.04 32.02
CA LEU A 706 -30.09 20.82 32.56
C LEU A 706 -31.07 19.66 32.67
N THR A 707 -32.28 19.88 33.20
CA THR A 707 -33.29 18.83 33.33
C THR A 707 -33.71 18.28 31.97
N GLU A 708 -33.94 19.16 31.02
CA GLU A 708 -34.24 18.77 29.62
C GLU A 708 -33.11 17.99 28.98
N ARG A 709 -31.87 18.43 29.17
CA ARG A 709 -30.68 17.76 28.66
C ARG A 709 -30.49 16.36 29.23
N LEU A 710 -30.62 16.20 30.56
CA LEU A 710 -30.50 14.90 31.21
C LEU A 710 -31.58 13.92 30.71
N LYS A 711 -32.78 14.42 30.46
CA LYS A 711 -33.88 13.62 29.92
C LYS A 711 -33.65 13.22 28.47
N ASN A 712 -33.26 14.18 27.62
CA ASN A 712 -33.08 13.95 26.19
C ASN A 712 -31.86 13.10 25.85
N ASP A 713 -30.73 13.31 26.55
CA ASP A 713 -29.49 12.61 26.27
C ASP A 713 -29.34 11.29 27.01
N PHE A 714 -29.89 11.17 28.21
CA PHE A 714 -29.64 10.01 29.08
C PHE A 714 -30.92 9.29 29.55
N ASP A 715 -32.11 9.74 29.14
CA ASP A 715 -33.41 9.21 29.57
C ASP A 715 -33.58 9.25 31.12
N LEU A 716 -32.99 10.28 31.74
CA LEU A 716 -33.04 10.49 33.20
C LEU A 716 -33.99 11.63 33.52
N ASP A 717 -35.17 11.29 34.06
CA ASP A 717 -36.16 12.25 34.53
C ASP A 717 -35.90 12.58 36.03
N MET A 718 -35.22 13.72 36.26
CA MET A 718 -34.82 14.16 37.60
C MET A 718 -35.55 15.44 37.97
N PRO A 719 -36.32 15.46 39.09
CA PRO A 719 -37.05 16.65 39.53
C PRO A 719 -36.13 17.64 40.27
N ILE A 720 -35.13 18.20 39.58
CA ILE A 720 -34.08 19.05 40.18
C ILE A 720 -34.68 20.30 40.80
N ALA A 721 -35.62 20.94 40.11
CA ALA A 721 -36.34 22.14 40.63
C ALA A 721 -37.05 21.85 41.96
N GLU A 722 -37.71 20.67 42.07
CA GLU A 722 -38.35 20.26 43.33
C GLU A 722 -37.35 19.97 44.48
N TRP A 723 -36.16 19.53 44.17
CA TRP A 723 -35.11 19.33 45.18
C TRP A 723 -34.64 20.66 45.75
N LEU A 724 -34.42 21.67 44.90
CA LEU A 724 -34.04 23.01 45.31
C LEU A 724 -35.16 23.70 46.14
N ASP A 725 -36.43 23.57 45.73
CA ASP A 725 -37.57 24.09 46.49
C ASP A 725 -37.74 23.45 47.88
N LYS A 726 -37.47 22.14 48.00
CA LYS A 726 -37.59 21.38 49.26
C LYS A 726 -36.42 21.56 50.21
N GLU A 727 -35.24 21.80 49.68
CA GLU A 727 -33.95 21.86 50.40
C GLU A 727 -33.18 23.16 50.03
N PRO A 728 -33.56 24.35 50.58
CA PRO A 728 -32.91 25.64 50.26
C PRO A 728 -31.42 25.74 50.67
N GLN A 729 -30.84 24.68 51.26
CA GLN A 729 -29.42 24.59 51.62
C GLN A 729 -28.64 23.68 50.67
N LEU A 730 -29.24 23.24 49.59
CA LEU A 730 -28.55 22.41 48.58
C LEU A 730 -27.57 23.32 47.78
N HIS A 731 -26.26 23.16 48.07
CA HIS A 731 -25.20 23.87 47.38
C HIS A 731 -24.82 23.10 46.09
N GLU A 732 -24.13 23.77 45.21
CA GLU A 732 -23.69 23.27 43.90
C GLU A 732 -23.02 21.88 43.99
N GLU A 733 -22.04 21.68 44.89
CA GLU A 733 -21.34 20.41 45.07
C GLU A 733 -22.30 19.26 45.48
N THR A 734 -23.19 19.53 46.42
CA THR A 734 -24.16 18.51 46.90
C THR A 734 -25.22 18.19 45.86
N LEU A 735 -25.61 19.17 45.03
CA LEU A 735 -26.51 18.94 43.91
C LEU A 735 -25.84 18.05 42.84
N ARG A 736 -24.60 18.31 42.51
CA ARG A 736 -23.79 17.49 41.57
C ARG A 736 -23.66 16.06 42.06
N GLU A 737 -23.27 15.86 43.31
CA GLU A 737 -23.17 14.53 43.92
C GLU A 737 -24.50 13.78 43.86
N ARG A 738 -25.62 14.45 44.15
CA ARG A 738 -26.97 13.87 44.12
C ARG A 738 -27.37 13.43 42.70
N ILE A 739 -27.07 14.25 41.66
CA ILE A 739 -27.33 13.90 40.26
C ILE A 739 -26.50 12.68 39.86
N LEU A 740 -25.21 12.66 40.21
CA LEU A 740 -24.31 11.55 39.92
C LEU A 740 -24.75 10.24 40.62
N GLU A 741 -25.15 10.34 41.87
CA GLU A 741 -25.63 9.19 42.63
C GLU A 741 -26.93 8.62 42.05
N LYS A 742 -27.85 9.46 41.64
CA LYS A 742 -29.08 9.05 40.96
C LYS A 742 -28.84 8.40 39.62
N ALA A 743 -27.94 8.96 38.81
CA ALA A 743 -27.54 8.36 37.54
C ALA A 743 -26.89 6.95 37.76
N LYS A 744 -26.11 6.81 38.82
CA LYS A 744 -25.49 5.52 39.21
C LYS A 744 -26.54 4.50 39.67
N GLU A 745 -27.52 4.90 40.50
CA GLU A 745 -28.61 4.04 40.99
C GLU A 745 -29.46 3.50 39.82
N GLU A 746 -29.83 4.37 38.87
CA GLU A 746 -30.60 3.95 37.69
C GLU A 746 -29.82 2.97 36.80
N TYR A 747 -28.52 3.18 36.64
CA TYR A 747 -27.68 2.26 35.90
C TYR A 747 -27.51 0.90 36.56
N GLN A 748 -27.31 0.87 37.90
CA GLN A 748 -27.23 -0.37 38.67
C GLN A 748 -28.55 -1.15 38.61
N ARG A 749 -29.71 -0.45 38.60
CA ARG A 749 -31.00 -1.11 38.40
C ARG A 749 -31.11 -1.82 37.05
N LYS A 750 -30.57 -1.22 35.97
CA LYS A 750 -30.52 -1.86 34.66
C LYS A 750 -29.61 -3.09 34.68
N GLU A 751 -28.47 -2.99 35.36
CA GLU A 751 -27.51 -4.08 35.48
C GLU A 751 -28.12 -5.29 36.27
N GLU A 752 -28.89 -5.03 37.35
CA GLU A 752 -29.59 -6.06 38.10
C GLU A 752 -30.64 -6.80 37.24
N VAL A 753 -31.31 -6.13 36.34
CA VAL A 753 -32.31 -6.72 35.44
C VAL A 753 -31.68 -7.55 34.33
N VAL A 754 -30.58 -7.07 33.70
CA VAL A 754 -29.91 -7.73 32.58
C VAL A 754 -29.01 -8.87 33.03
N GLY A 755 -28.42 -8.73 34.21
CA GLY A 755 -27.33 -9.55 34.69
C GLY A 755 -25.96 -9.04 34.29
N VAL A 756 -25.00 -9.19 35.19
CA VAL A 756 -23.66 -8.58 35.10
C VAL A 756 -22.93 -8.99 33.83
N GLU A 757 -22.89 -10.28 33.49
CA GLU A 757 -22.13 -10.81 32.37
C GLU A 757 -22.66 -10.29 31.03
N MET A 758 -23.98 -10.28 30.84
CA MET A 758 -24.61 -9.77 29.62
C MET A 758 -24.41 -8.25 29.49
N MET A 759 -24.46 -7.52 30.62
CA MET A 759 -24.22 -6.08 30.64
C MET A 759 -22.77 -5.75 30.22
N ARG A 760 -21.76 -6.48 30.72
CA ARG A 760 -20.34 -6.31 30.32
C ARG A 760 -20.13 -6.52 28.79
N ASN A 761 -20.75 -7.58 28.27
CA ASN A 761 -20.67 -7.85 26.81
C ASN A 761 -21.36 -6.74 25.99
N PHE A 762 -22.49 -6.24 26.48
CA PHE A 762 -23.20 -5.16 25.79
C PHE A 762 -22.41 -3.83 25.85
N GLU A 763 -21.88 -3.45 27.03
CA GLU A 763 -21.02 -2.26 27.18
C GLU A 763 -19.83 -2.30 26.22
N LYS A 764 -19.15 -3.45 26.17
CA LYS A 764 -18.01 -3.68 25.27
C LYS A 764 -18.43 -3.54 23.80
N GLY A 765 -19.57 -4.11 23.43
CA GLY A 765 -20.12 -4.02 22.07
C GLY A 765 -20.44 -2.57 21.67
N VAL A 766 -21.10 -1.81 22.55
CA VAL A 766 -21.41 -0.40 22.32
C VAL A 766 -20.13 0.43 22.18
N MET A 767 -19.16 0.26 23.10
CA MET A 767 -17.88 0.99 23.03
C MET A 767 -17.15 0.74 21.70
N LEU A 768 -17.06 -0.52 21.26
CA LEU A 768 -16.39 -0.87 20.01
C LEU A 768 -17.12 -0.30 18.79
N GLN A 769 -18.44 -0.43 18.75
CA GLN A 769 -19.25 0.07 17.63
C GLN A 769 -19.17 1.59 17.50
N THR A 770 -19.33 2.31 18.60
CA THR A 770 -19.27 3.78 18.63
C THR A 770 -17.86 4.26 18.27
N LEU A 771 -16.81 3.62 18.81
CA LEU A 771 -15.42 3.93 18.47
C LEU A 771 -15.17 3.75 16.98
N ASP A 772 -15.60 2.65 16.39
CA ASP A 772 -15.40 2.35 14.97
C ASP A 772 -16.18 3.33 14.06
N SER A 773 -17.40 3.72 14.45
CA SER A 773 -18.20 4.69 13.69
C SER A 773 -17.54 6.07 13.67
N LEU A 774 -17.26 6.63 14.84
CA LEU A 774 -16.64 7.95 14.97
C LEU A 774 -15.22 8.00 14.39
N TRP A 775 -14.47 6.90 14.47
CA TRP A 775 -13.15 6.82 13.85
C TRP A 775 -13.22 6.87 12.32
N LYS A 776 -14.19 6.21 11.69
CA LYS A 776 -14.41 6.27 10.23
C LYS A 776 -14.77 7.69 9.78
N GLU A 777 -15.68 8.35 10.52
CA GLU A 777 -16.05 9.74 10.25
C GLU A 777 -14.85 10.68 10.40
N HIS A 778 -14.04 10.47 11.43
CA HIS A 778 -12.82 11.24 11.66
C HIS A 778 -11.80 11.06 10.54
N LEU A 779 -11.59 9.83 10.03
CA LEU A 779 -10.71 9.57 8.89
C LEU A 779 -11.19 10.33 7.64
N ALA A 780 -12.48 10.31 7.35
CA ALA A 780 -13.05 11.06 6.23
C ALA A 780 -12.83 12.58 6.41
N ALA A 781 -13.10 13.11 7.60
CA ALA A 781 -12.89 14.53 7.90
C ALA A 781 -11.40 14.94 7.81
N MET A 782 -10.48 14.06 8.20
CA MET A 782 -9.02 14.27 8.05
C MET A 782 -8.59 14.30 6.58
N ASP A 783 -9.18 13.48 5.72
CA ASP A 783 -8.90 13.49 4.28
C ASP A 783 -9.40 14.80 3.64
N TYR A 784 -10.57 15.28 4.01
CA TYR A 784 -11.07 16.58 3.54
C TYR A 784 -10.22 17.75 4.05
N LEU A 785 -9.81 17.72 5.33
CA LEU A 785 -8.91 18.73 5.87
C LEU A 785 -7.60 18.77 5.08
N ARG A 786 -7.02 17.61 4.73
CA ARG A 786 -5.78 17.51 3.94
C ARG A 786 -5.92 18.16 2.56
N GLN A 787 -7.05 17.96 1.89
CA GLN A 787 -7.32 18.56 0.58
C GLN A 787 -7.44 20.09 0.67
N GLY A 788 -8.14 20.61 1.70
CA GLY A 788 -8.40 22.04 1.86
C GLY A 788 -7.27 22.85 2.53
N ILE A 789 -6.33 22.22 3.25
CA ILE A 789 -5.38 22.93 4.11
C ILE A 789 -4.41 23.85 3.33
N HIS A 790 -4.14 23.53 2.07
CA HIS A 790 -3.24 24.32 1.22
C HIS A 790 -3.76 25.74 0.97
N LEU A 791 -5.08 25.96 1.01
CA LEU A 791 -5.69 27.27 0.86
C LEU A 791 -5.31 28.25 1.99
N ARG A 792 -4.98 27.73 3.19
CA ARG A 792 -4.49 28.56 4.31
C ARG A 792 -3.09 29.13 4.10
N GLY A 793 -2.35 28.61 3.11
CA GLY A 793 -1.06 29.19 2.67
C GLY A 793 -1.20 30.62 2.13
N TYR A 794 -2.34 30.96 1.55
CA TYR A 794 -2.65 32.34 1.11
C TYR A 794 -2.71 33.32 2.29
N ALA A 795 -3.06 32.86 3.49
CA ALA A 795 -3.07 33.65 4.71
C ALA A 795 -1.68 33.68 5.41
N GLN A 796 -0.58 33.34 4.71
CA GLN A 796 0.80 33.28 5.22
C GLN A 796 1.00 32.33 6.42
N LYS A 797 0.13 31.36 6.61
CA LYS A 797 0.26 30.31 7.62
C LYS A 797 0.96 29.08 7.03
N ASP A 798 1.74 28.37 7.86
CA ASP A 798 2.32 27.10 7.45
C ASP A 798 1.22 26.01 7.40
N PRO A 799 0.88 25.47 6.21
CA PRO A 799 -0.18 24.48 6.06
C PRO A 799 0.02 23.23 6.92
N LYS A 800 1.27 22.81 7.16
CA LYS A 800 1.57 21.62 7.96
C LYS A 800 1.30 21.84 9.45
N GLN A 801 1.63 23.03 9.97
CA GLN A 801 1.36 23.36 11.37
C GLN A 801 -0.14 23.54 11.61
N GLU A 802 -0.85 24.19 10.67
CA GLU A 802 -2.31 24.32 10.72
C GLU A 802 -2.98 22.94 10.65
N TYR A 803 -2.54 22.05 9.75
CA TYR A 803 -3.05 20.69 9.68
C TYR A 803 -2.88 19.94 11.00
N LYS A 804 -1.70 20.00 11.61
CA LYS A 804 -1.46 19.38 12.93
C LYS A 804 -2.39 19.90 14.01
N ARG A 805 -2.57 21.23 14.07
CA ARG A 805 -3.42 21.87 15.08
C ARG A 805 -4.87 21.49 14.90
N GLU A 806 -5.41 21.61 13.68
CA GLU A 806 -6.80 21.30 13.38
C GLU A 806 -7.10 19.81 13.59
N SER A 807 -6.20 18.93 13.12
CA SER A 807 -6.32 17.49 13.33
C SER A 807 -6.37 17.11 14.82
N PHE A 808 -5.55 17.78 15.64
CA PHE A 808 -5.56 17.55 17.09
C PHE A 808 -6.89 17.98 17.71
N ASN A 809 -7.40 19.15 17.34
CA ASN A 809 -8.69 19.64 17.83
C ASN A 809 -9.83 18.69 17.41
N MET A 810 -9.88 18.27 16.15
CA MET A 810 -10.87 17.33 15.64
C MET A 810 -10.80 15.99 16.39
N PHE A 811 -9.60 15.49 16.66
CA PHE A 811 -9.42 14.23 17.41
C PHE A 811 -9.86 14.36 18.87
N ALA A 812 -9.57 15.47 19.53
CA ALA A 812 -10.03 15.74 20.89
C ALA A 812 -11.56 15.81 20.95
N THR A 813 -12.19 16.50 20.01
CA THR A 813 -13.67 16.58 19.89
C THR A 813 -14.27 15.18 19.66
N MET A 814 -13.69 14.37 18.77
CA MET A 814 -14.13 13.00 18.52
C MET A 814 -14.09 12.15 19.81
N LEU A 815 -13.04 12.26 20.62
CA LEU A 815 -12.92 11.49 21.87
C LEU A 815 -13.97 11.92 22.91
N GLU A 816 -14.28 13.21 23.00
CA GLU A 816 -15.36 13.70 23.87
C GLU A 816 -16.74 13.26 23.36
N SER A 817 -16.98 13.31 22.04
CA SER A 817 -18.20 12.76 21.43
C SER A 817 -18.34 11.26 21.68
N LEU A 818 -17.24 10.48 21.61
CA LEU A 818 -17.21 9.06 21.90
C LEU A 818 -17.70 8.77 23.33
N LYS A 819 -17.16 9.48 24.32
CA LYS A 819 -17.58 9.32 25.72
C LYS A 819 -19.07 9.61 25.89
N HIS A 820 -19.52 10.73 25.34
CA HIS A 820 -20.92 11.18 25.43
C HIS A 820 -21.88 10.18 24.76
N GLU A 821 -21.58 9.74 23.55
CA GLU A 821 -22.45 8.85 22.78
C GLU A 821 -22.53 7.45 23.43
N VAL A 822 -21.41 6.89 23.90
CA VAL A 822 -21.40 5.62 24.64
C VAL A 822 -22.32 5.70 25.86
N ILE A 823 -22.21 6.74 26.68
CA ILE A 823 -23.04 6.88 27.87
C ILE A 823 -24.51 7.16 27.51
N SER A 824 -24.77 7.94 26.47
CA SER A 824 -26.12 8.20 25.97
C SER A 824 -26.81 6.90 25.53
N VAL A 825 -26.15 6.09 24.72
CA VAL A 825 -26.68 4.79 24.26
C VAL A 825 -26.93 3.85 25.43
N LEU A 826 -25.95 3.67 26.34
CA LEU A 826 -26.09 2.81 27.52
C LEU A 826 -27.19 3.29 28.46
N SER A 827 -27.42 4.59 28.55
CA SER A 827 -28.48 5.19 29.40
C SER A 827 -29.88 5.03 28.81
N LYS A 828 -30.02 5.12 27.48
CA LYS A 828 -31.32 5.03 26.78
C LYS A 828 -31.79 3.60 26.50
N VAL A 829 -30.91 2.60 26.57
CA VAL A 829 -31.28 1.23 26.26
C VAL A 829 -32.35 0.73 27.18
N GLN A 830 -33.50 0.34 26.61
CA GLN A 830 -34.57 -0.39 27.29
C GLN A 830 -34.27 -1.89 27.20
N VAL A 831 -34.25 -2.56 28.37
CA VAL A 831 -33.94 -3.98 28.45
C VAL A 831 -35.04 -4.80 27.80
N ARG A 832 -34.72 -5.55 26.74
CA ARG A 832 -35.59 -6.56 26.12
C ARG A 832 -35.12 -7.95 26.50
N MET A 833 -36.04 -8.93 26.44
CA MET A 833 -35.74 -10.31 26.85
C MET A 833 -34.63 -10.98 25.98
N PRO A 834 -33.86 -11.92 26.55
CA PRO A 834 -32.70 -12.55 25.90
C PRO A 834 -32.95 -13.14 24.52
N GLU A 835 -34.14 -13.68 24.28
CA GLU A 835 -34.54 -14.30 23.00
C GLU A 835 -34.61 -13.31 21.82
N GLU A 836 -34.91 -12.04 22.11
CA GLU A 836 -34.94 -10.97 21.07
C GLU A 836 -33.54 -10.46 20.75
N VAL A 837 -32.62 -10.52 21.72
CA VAL A 837 -31.23 -10.09 21.56
C VAL A 837 -30.46 -11.08 20.69
N GLU A 838 -30.61 -12.37 20.86
CA GLU A 838 -30.00 -13.41 20.01
C GLU A 838 -30.44 -13.29 18.53
N ALA A 839 -31.72 -12.97 18.30
CA ALA A 839 -32.23 -12.76 16.96
C ALA A 839 -31.62 -11.51 16.29
N LEU A 840 -31.38 -10.45 17.06
CA LEU A 840 -30.76 -9.21 16.58
C LEU A 840 -29.26 -9.38 16.34
N GLU A 841 -28.55 -10.13 17.17
CA GLU A 841 -27.14 -10.46 16.97
C GLU A 841 -26.92 -11.33 15.75
N LEU A 842 -27.82 -12.28 15.49
CA LEU A 842 -27.77 -13.11 14.29
C LEU A 842 -27.96 -12.25 13.01
N GLN A 843 -28.92 -11.32 13.03
CA GLN A 843 -29.14 -10.37 11.94
C GLN A 843 -27.93 -9.45 11.73
N ARG A 844 -27.33 -8.94 12.80
CA ARG A 844 -26.12 -8.10 12.71
C ARG A 844 -24.91 -8.87 12.17
N ARG A 845 -24.74 -10.14 12.55
CA ARG A 845 -23.67 -11.00 11.99
C ARG A 845 -23.89 -11.25 10.51
N GLU A 846 -25.12 -11.55 10.09
CA GLU A 846 -25.45 -11.71 8.67
C GLU A 846 -25.26 -10.42 7.88
N GLU A 847 -25.57 -9.28 8.46
CA GLU A 847 -25.39 -7.96 7.84
C GLU A 847 -23.90 -7.55 7.79
N ALA A 848 -23.13 -7.83 8.84
CA ALA A 848 -21.69 -7.64 8.87
C ALA A 848 -20.97 -8.56 7.87
N GLU A 849 -21.39 -9.82 7.71
CA GLU A 849 -20.87 -10.71 6.66
C GLU A 849 -21.24 -10.24 5.25
N ARG A 850 -22.42 -9.65 5.09
CA ARG A 850 -22.86 -9.09 3.81
C ARG A 850 -22.08 -7.82 3.47
N LEU A 851 -21.82 -6.95 4.46
CA LEU A 851 -20.96 -5.77 4.33
C LEU A 851 -19.49 -6.15 4.07
N ALA A 852 -18.97 -7.16 4.76
CA ALA A 852 -17.61 -7.67 4.54
C ALA A 852 -17.42 -8.19 3.10
N LYS A 853 -18.44 -8.79 2.50
CA LYS A 853 -18.43 -9.20 1.08
C LYS A 853 -18.49 -8.03 0.09
N GLN A 854 -18.94 -6.85 0.53
CA GLN A 854 -19.01 -5.62 -0.28
C GLN A 854 -17.76 -4.73 -0.12
N GLN A 855 -16.89 -5.01 0.86
CA GLN A 855 -15.65 -4.24 1.06
C GLN A 855 -14.72 -4.40 -0.14
N GLN A 856 -14.27 -3.28 -0.67
CA GLN A 856 -13.27 -3.25 -1.75
C GLN A 856 -11.88 -2.98 -1.16
N LEU A 857 -10.94 -3.83 -1.52
CA LEU A 857 -9.53 -3.66 -1.20
C LEU A 857 -8.88 -2.90 -2.36
N SER A 858 -8.37 -1.71 -2.10
CA SER A 858 -7.71 -0.93 -3.13
C SER A 858 -6.32 -0.48 -2.68
N HIS A 859 -5.39 -0.62 -3.61
CA HIS A 859 -4.11 0.06 -3.57
C HIS A 859 -4.19 1.17 -4.62
N TYR A 860 -4.08 2.42 -4.19
CA TYR A 860 -4.17 3.53 -5.11
C TYR A 860 -2.86 3.65 -5.90
N GLU A 861 -2.83 3.06 -7.08
CA GLU A 861 -1.77 3.26 -8.06
C GLU A 861 -2.13 4.42 -8.98
N GLU A 862 -1.35 5.48 -8.92
CA GLU A 862 -1.52 6.69 -9.73
C GLU A 862 -1.29 6.47 -11.24
N ASN A 863 -0.97 5.23 -11.68
CA ASN A 863 -0.59 4.89 -13.05
C ASN A 863 -1.01 3.50 -13.56
N ALA A 864 -2.16 2.99 -13.15
CA ALA A 864 -2.72 1.82 -13.84
C ALA A 864 -3.76 2.26 -14.88
N LEU A 865 -3.31 2.85 -15.97
CA LEU A 865 -4.05 2.81 -17.23
C LEU A 865 -4.01 1.38 -17.77
N VAL A 866 -4.81 0.49 -17.18
CA VAL A 866 -5.15 -0.76 -17.83
C VAL A 866 -6.21 -0.41 -18.88
N THR A 867 -5.76 -0.17 -20.09
CA THR A 867 -6.65 -0.21 -21.24
C THR A 867 -7.05 -1.66 -21.46
N GLU A 868 -8.27 -2.03 -21.05
CA GLU A 868 -8.87 -3.28 -21.52
C GLU A 868 -8.89 -3.25 -23.06
N ASP A 869 -8.29 -4.27 -23.66
CA ASP A 869 -8.32 -4.48 -25.10
C ASP A 869 -9.75 -4.81 -25.51
N PRO A 870 -10.42 -3.97 -26.33
CA PRO A 870 -11.79 -4.27 -26.79
C PRO A 870 -11.87 -5.47 -27.74
N ASN A 871 -10.74 -6.12 -28.08
CA ASN A 871 -10.65 -7.30 -28.94
C ASN A 871 -10.26 -8.60 -28.19
N ALA A 872 -10.23 -8.63 -26.87
CA ALA A 872 -10.16 -9.90 -26.17
C ALA A 872 -11.44 -10.69 -26.56
N PRO A 873 -11.34 -11.93 -27.09
CA PRO A 873 -12.50 -12.71 -27.37
C PRO A 873 -13.22 -12.94 -26.04
N ALA A 874 -14.37 -12.28 -25.88
CA ALA A 874 -15.30 -12.61 -24.82
C ALA A 874 -15.48 -14.14 -24.89
N THR A 875 -15.11 -14.85 -23.83
CA THR A 875 -15.52 -16.22 -23.63
C THR A 875 -17.05 -16.15 -23.55
N ALA A 876 -17.68 -16.33 -24.71
CA ALA A 876 -19.12 -16.32 -24.80
C ALA A 876 -19.58 -17.40 -23.84
N GLU A 877 -20.28 -17.02 -22.79
CA GLU A 877 -21.18 -17.93 -22.09
C GLU A 877 -21.94 -18.67 -23.16
N ARG A 878 -21.83 -20.00 -23.16
CA ARG A 878 -22.43 -20.90 -24.15
C ARG A 878 -23.90 -20.55 -24.25
N LYS A 879 -24.27 -19.79 -25.28
CA LYS A 879 -25.67 -19.41 -25.51
C LYS A 879 -26.47 -20.71 -25.57
N VAL A 880 -27.28 -20.92 -24.55
CA VAL A 880 -28.16 -22.08 -24.48
C VAL A 880 -29.12 -21.98 -25.66
N GLY A 881 -29.05 -22.95 -26.56
CA GLY A 881 -29.91 -23.02 -27.75
C GLY A 881 -31.38 -23.17 -27.35
N ARG A 882 -32.27 -22.60 -28.12
CA ARG A 882 -33.74 -22.67 -27.86
C ARG A 882 -34.28 -24.09 -27.59
N ASN A 883 -33.60 -25.11 -28.09
CA ASN A 883 -33.99 -26.52 -27.98
C ASN A 883 -33.18 -27.31 -26.95
N ASP A 884 -32.16 -26.68 -26.33
CA ASP A 884 -31.31 -27.30 -25.30
C ASP A 884 -32.06 -27.43 -23.97
N PRO A 885 -31.67 -28.36 -23.09
CA PRO A 885 -32.25 -28.50 -21.77
C PRO A 885 -32.01 -27.19 -20.97
N CYS A 886 -33.01 -26.72 -20.25
CA CYS A 886 -32.89 -25.49 -19.48
C CYS A 886 -31.90 -25.67 -18.32
N PRO A 887 -30.94 -24.73 -18.13
CA PRO A 887 -29.94 -24.80 -17.06
C PRO A 887 -30.51 -24.85 -15.64
N CYS A 888 -31.79 -24.51 -15.45
CA CYS A 888 -32.46 -24.56 -14.15
C CYS A 888 -32.77 -25.99 -13.64
N GLY A 889 -32.37 -27.03 -14.35
CA GLY A 889 -32.60 -28.42 -13.94
C GLY A 889 -34.04 -28.92 -14.06
N SER A 890 -34.96 -28.14 -14.66
CA SER A 890 -36.39 -28.54 -14.81
C SER A 890 -36.69 -29.66 -15.81
N GLY A 891 -35.70 -30.18 -16.54
CA GLY A 891 -35.84 -31.18 -17.57
C GLY A 891 -36.55 -30.70 -18.84
N LYS A 892 -37.03 -29.48 -18.92
CA LYS A 892 -37.71 -28.87 -20.07
C LYS A 892 -36.73 -28.15 -21.00
N LYS A 893 -37.06 -28.07 -22.28
CA LYS A 893 -36.25 -27.28 -23.24
C LYS A 893 -36.29 -25.80 -22.88
N TYR A 894 -35.16 -25.04 -23.11
CA TYR A 894 -35.03 -23.63 -22.75
C TYR A 894 -36.22 -22.78 -23.23
N LYS A 895 -36.71 -22.97 -24.47
CA LYS A 895 -37.87 -22.26 -25.02
C LYS A 895 -39.21 -22.53 -24.31
N GLN A 896 -39.27 -23.57 -23.52
CA GLN A 896 -40.48 -24.00 -22.76
C GLN A 896 -40.38 -23.66 -21.27
N CYS A 897 -39.24 -23.10 -20.85
CA CYS A 897 -38.95 -22.71 -19.48
C CYS A 897 -38.55 -21.24 -19.42
N HIS A 898 -37.30 -20.92 -19.22
CA HIS A 898 -36.80 -19.55 -19.08
C HIS A 898 -36.69 -18.75 -20.39
N GLY A 899 -36.66 -19.42 -21.53
CA GLY A 899 -36.68 -18.77 -22.85
C GLY A 899 -38.10 -18.57 -23.42
N ARG A 900 -39.16 -18.64 -22.62
CA ARG A 900 -40.53 -18.35 -23.03
C ARG A 900 -40.75 -16.86 -23.12
N LEU A 901 -40.90 -16.34 -24.32
CA LEU A 901 -41.34 -14.95 -24.51
C LEU A 901 -42.74 -14.81 -23.89
N GLN A 902 -42.85 -13.92 -22.89
CA GLN A 902 -44.16 -13.47 -22.44
C GLN A 902 -44.76 -12.67 -23.58
N SER A 903 -45.93 -13.11 -24.07
CA SER A 903 -46.78 -12.43 -25.03
C SER A 903 -47.48 -11.25 -24.38
#